data_3615f2c42873acd0a5b557cd4ef603b7
#
_entry.id   3615f2c42873acd0a5b557cd4ef603b7
#
_cell.length_a   1.000
_cell.length_b   1.000
_cell.length_c   1.000
_cell.angle_alpha   90.00
_cell.angle_beta   90.00
_cell.angle_gamma   90.00
#
_symmetry.space_group_name_H-M   'P 1'
#
loop_
_entity.id
_entity.type
_entity.pdbx_description
1 polymer ?
#
loop_
_entity_poly.entity_id
_entity_poly.type
_entity_poly.pdbx_seq_one_letter_code
_entity_poly.pdbx_strand_id
1 'polypeptide(L)'
;MSEIQDRLLPTELETEVKRSFIAYSMAVIVNRALPDVRDGLKPVHRRILYAMNELGMTSDKPYRKSARIVGDVLGKYHPHGDSSVYDAMVRLGQDFSIRYLLVDGQGNFGSVDGDQAAAMRYTEARMSKIAGHLMGEIDKDTVDFYPNFDETLMQPKVLPSRFPNLLVNGSSGIAVGMATNIPPHNLGEVIDGTIAMIDDPDITLDALMEHIKGPDFPTGGIILGRTGLREAYHTGRGRIFVRARSEVEALPNGRNRIIVTELPYMVNKARLITKMAELVHEKRLDGISDIRDESDRDGMRVVIELKRDAQSSVVLNYLYKHTQMQETFGAILLALVDGQPRVLTLKEMIFHYIRHQEDVVTRRTRYDLDRSLARAHILEGLLKALDHIDAIVKLIRGSKDTAQAKEGLIGTFGFSDKQAQAILDMRLARLTSLEADKLQAEYGELQRTIAYLNSILSDRGKLLSVIKDELQLIRDKYTDERRTEISLIYGEIDYEDLIPKDDMVVTLSHYGYVKRLPQSTYRSQHRGGKGISATGLREEDYVEQIFTVHSHDDLLFFTDRGRAYNVKCFEIPEASRTARGTAIVNVLPLEAGEKVTGMIPVPKEDRETQYLVMATKNGLIKKTSLREYRNIRRAGLIAVTLKENDLLIGAVLTEGDGEIMVGTRWGKAIRFMETDIRASGRASMGVRSIRLGKEDEVIALALVEEGAEVLSVSELGYGKRSGLDLFRGQARGGKGVKTMSLTGKTGPLAALLMVQPEEDIMVITDDGTVIRVPAETIRQTGRAAQGVRVMKVSNGSRIVDVARAMAEEEEGESLPEENGMEETNEILPEEVPETDWQDDTAL
;
A
#
# COMPACT_ATOMS: atom_id res chain seq x y z
N MET A 1 -34.48 -71.04 -1.59
CA MET A 1 -33.62 -69.98 -2.13
C MET A 1 -34.53 -68.93 -2.76
N SER A 2 -34.81 -67.86 -2.06
CA SER A 2 -35.54 -66.73 -2.59
C SER A 2 -34.59 -65.89 -3.43
N GLU A 3 -34.92 -65.78 -4.71
CA GLU A 3 -34.22 -64.86 -5.63
C GLU A 3 -34.33 -63.44 -5.07
N ILE A 4 -33.18 -62.88 -4.64
CA ILE A 4 -33.03 -61.47 -4.46
C ILE A 4 -32.97 -60.88 -5.87
N GLN A 5 -34.15 -60.43 -6.37
CA GLN A 5 -34.16 -59.54 -7.53
C GLN A 5 -33.44 -58.27 -7.17
N ASP A 6 -32.20 -58.08 -7.64
CA ASP A 6 -31.48 -56.85 -7.68
C ASP A 6 -32.35 -55.82 -8.44
N ARG A 7 -32.99 -54.93 -7.73
CA ARG A 7 -33.68 -53.78 -8.32
C ARG A 7 -32.62 -52.81 -8.84
N LEU A 8 -32.17 -53.00 -10.04
CA LEU A 8 -31.42 -52.01 -10.79
C LEU A 8 -32.36 -50.85 -11.16
N LEU A 9 -32.20 -49.74 -10.47
CA LEU A 9 -32.87 -48.48 -10.81
C LEU A 9 -31.95 -47.74 -11.80
N PRO A 10 -32.30 -47.60 -13.08
CA PRO A 10 -31.52 -46.82 -14.03
C PRO A 10 -31.61 -45.37 -13.61
N THR A 11 -30.47 -44.78 -13.20
CA THR A 11 -30.35 -43.37 -12.87
C THR A 11 -29.49 -42.68 -13.89
N GLU A 12 -29.94 -41.59 -14.48
CA GLU A 12 -29.12 -40.77 -15.36
C GLU A 12 -27.98 -40.15 -14.58
N LEU A 13 -26.75 -40.42 -15.02
CA LEU A 13 -25.52 -39.91 -14.37
C LEU A 13 -25.57 -38.36 -14.19
N GLU A 14 -26.03 -37.65 -15.19
CA GLU A 14 -26.16 -36.19 -15.15
C GLU A 14 -27.10 -35.71 -14.04
N THR A 15 -28.23 -36.37 -13.86
CA THR A 15 -29.22 -36.03 -12.83
C THR A 15 -28.64 -36.28 -11.43
N GLU A 16 -27.97 -37.43 -11.22
CA GLU A 16 -27.37 -37.77 -9.93
C GLU A 16 -26.17 -36.85 -9.59
N VAL A 17 -25.32 -36.54 -10.56
CA VAL A 17 -24.20 -35.60 -10.38
C VAL A 17 -24.73 -34.20 -10.03
N LYS A 18 -25.76 -33.70 -10.73
CA LYS A 18 -26.38 -32.43 -10.41
C LYS A 18 -26.93 -32.40 -8.98
N ARG A 19 -27.68 -33.43 -8.60
CA ARG A 19 -28.29 -33.54 -7.26
C ARG A 19 -27.23 -33.59 -6.17
N SER A 20 -26.21 -34.43 -6.33
CA SER A 20 -25.14 -34.60 -5.37
C SER A 20 -24.26 -33.33 -5.27
N PHE A 21 -23.98 -32.68 -6.40
CA PHE A 21 -23.20 -31.43 -6.41
C PHE A 21 -23.96 -30.27 -5.73
N ILE A 22 -25.28 -30.17 -5.97
CA ILE A 22 -26.10 -29.16 -5.28
C ILE A 22 -26.11 -29.42 -3.77
N ALA A 23 -26.32 -30.66 -3.34
CA ALA A 23 -26.33 -31.03 -1.93
C ALA A 23 -24.99 -30.74 -1.26
N TYR A 24 -23.88 -31.11 -1.90
CA TYR A 24 -22.52 -30.79 -1.44
C TYR A 24 -22.28 -29.30 -1.37
N SER A 25 -22.63 -28.56 -2.44
CA SER A 25 -22.47 -27.09 -2.49
C SER A 25 -23.23 -26.40 -1.37
N MET A 26 -24.49 -26.79 -1.14
CA MET A 26 -25.32 -26.26 -0.04
C MET A 26 -24.67 -26.54 1.32
N ALA A 27 -24.19 -27.77 1.53
CA ALA A 27 -23.51 -28.14 2.77
C ALA A 27 -22.23 -27.31 3.02
N VAL A 28 -21.39 -27.10 1.97
CA VAL A 28 -20.19 -26.27 2.06
C VAL A 28 -20.52 -24.80 2.34
N ILE A 29 -21.53 -24.26 1.70
CA ILE A 29 -21.97 -22.87 1.87
C ILE A 29 -22.49 -22.63 3.30
N VAL A 30 -23.47 -23.45 3.72
CA VAL A 30 -24.19 -23.19 4.97
C VAL A 30 -23.47 -23.75 6.21
N ASN A 31 -22.84 -24.94 6.08
CA ASN A 31 -22.32 -25.66 7.24
C ASN A 31 -20.79 -25.70 7.35
N ARG A 32 -20.05 -24.97 6.49
CA ARG A 32 -18.58 -25.04 6.51
C ARG A 32 -17.86 -23.69 6.33
N ALA A 33 -18.09 -23.00 5.18
CA ALA A 33 -17.18 -21.96 4.71
C ALA A 33 -17.58 -20.55 5.15
N LEU A 34 -18.87 -20.28 5.29
CA LEU A 34 -19.39 -18.93 5.54
C LEU A 34 -19.74 -18.71 7.02
N PRO A 35 -19.50 -17.50 7.54
CA PRO A 35 -19.90 -17.10 8.88
C PRO A 35 -21.40 -16.74 8.91
N ASP A 36 -22.06 -16.94 10.06
CA ASP A 36 -23.38 -16.36 10.32
C ASP A 36 -23.23 -14.87 10.66
N VAL A 37 -24.12 -14.04 10.14
CA VAL A 37 -24.05 -12.57 10.33
C VAL A 37 -24.19 -12.16 11.79
N ARG A 38 -24.88 -12.97 12.61
CA ARG A 38 -25.24 -12.69 14.00
C ARG A 38 -24.05 -12.83 14.96
N ASP A 39 -23.28 -13.92 14.85
CA ASP A 39 -22.16 -14.22 15.73
C ASP A 39 -20.79 -14.18 15.05
N GLY A 40 -20.76 -14.05 13.71
CA GLY A 40 -19.51 -13.97 12.95
C GLY A 40 -18.70 -15.26 12.88
N LEU A 41 -19.26 -16.39 13.29
CA LEU A 41 -18.55 -17.63 13.40
C LEU A 41 -18.95 -18.63 12.31
N LYS A 42 -17.95 -19.37 11.83
CA LYS A 42 -18.20 -20.60 11.08
C LYS A 42 -18.61 -21.72 12.04
N PRO A 43 -19.28 -22.76 11.57
CA PRO A 43 -19.72 -23.86 12.43
C PRO A 43 -18.59 -24.49 13.27
N VAL A 44 -17.40 -24.67 12.70
CA VAL A 44 -16.25 -25.25 13.42
C VAL A 44 -15.82 -24.36 14.61
N HIS A 45 -15.73 -23.04 14.41
CA HIS A 45 -15.35 -22.08 15.45
C HIS A 45 -16.40 -22.05 16.59
N ARG A 46 -17.68 -22.03 16.21
CA ARG A 46 -18.80 -22.05 17.18
C ARG A 46 -18.76 -23.32 18.03
N ARG A 47 -18.55 -24.48 17.43
CA ARG A 47 -18.45 -25.77 18.11
C ARG A 47 -17.24 -25.85 19.05
N ILE A 48 -16.09 -25.27 18.65
CA ILE A 48 -14.89 -25.19 19.51
C ILE A 48 -15.19 -24.38 20.76
N LEU A 49 -15.72 -23.16 20.61
CA LEU A 49 -16.05 -22.31 21.76
C LEU A 49 -17.14 -22.92 22.66
N TYR A 50 -18.16 -23.53 22.06
CA TYR A 50 -19.21 -24.20 22.80
C TYR A 50 -18.69 -25.40 23.58
N ALA A 51 -17.88 -26.26 23.00
CA ALA A 51 -17.24 -27.38 23.69
C ALA A 51 -16.32 -26.90 24.84
N MET A 52 -15.55 -25.82 24.63
CA MET A 52 -14.75 -25.21 25.70
C MET A 52 -15.60 -24.71 26.86
N ASN A 53 -16.78 -24.13 26.57
CA ASN A 53 -17.73 -23.68 27.57
C ASN A 53 -18.30 -24.85 28.38
N GLU A 54 -18.75 -25.91 27.72
CA GLU A 54 -19.25 -27.13 28.40
C GLU A 54 -18.19 -27.80 29.31
N LEU A 55 -16.94 -27.82 28.84
CA LEU A 55 -15.80 -28.32 29.60
C LEU A 55 -15.40 -27.38 30.76
N GLY A 56 -16.07 -26.24 30.91
CA GLY A 56 -15.75 -25.23 31.91
C GLY A 56 -14.36 -24.61 31.77
N MET A 57 -13.85 -24.53 30.52
CA MET A 57 -12.53 -23.96 30.22
C MET A 57 -12.60 -22.44 30.01
N THR A 58 -13.14 -21.75 30.99
CA THR A 58 -13.25 -20.29 31.03
C THR A 58 -11.90 -19.63 31.35
N SER A 59 -11.76 -18.34 31.07
CA SER A 59 -10.51 -17.57 31.23
C SER A 59 -9.95 -17.53 32.69
N ASP A 60 -10.78 -17.81 33.70
CA ASP A 60 -10.42 -17.89 35.12
C ASP A 60 -9.92 -19.28 35.55
N LYS A 61 -10.04 -20.28 34.66
CA LYS A 61 -9.63 -21.67 34.94
C LYS A 61 -8.26 -21.99 34.37
N PRO A 62 -7.57 -23.01 34.84
CA PRO A 62 -6.28 -23.46 34.29
C PRO A 62 -6.39 -23.89 32.85
N TYR A 63 -5.29 -23.73 32.10
CA TYR A 63 -5.16 -24.26 30.74
C TYR A 63 -5.35 -25.78 30.69
N ARG A 64 -5.81 -26.28 29.59
CA ARG A 64 -5.96 -27.72 29.30
C ARG A 64 -5.28 -28.05 27.98
N LYS A 65 -4.80 -29.30 27.87
CA LYS A 65 -4.20 -29.77 26.59
C LYS A 65 -5.16 -29.58 25.43
N SER A 66 -4.65 -29.02 24.33
CA SER A 66 -5.42 -28.77 23.11
C SER A 66 -6.07 -30.05 22.57
N ALA A 67 -5.36 -31.19 22.68
CA ALA A 67 -5.88 -32.51 22.29
C ALA A 67 -7.20 -32.87 22.98
N ARG A 68 -7.42 -32.44 24.24
CA ARG A 68 -8.68 -32.69 24.96
C ARG A 68 -9.82 -31.92 24.33
N ILE A 69 -9.59 -30.64 23.97
CA ILE A 69 -10.60 -29.80 23.33
C ILE A 69 -10.97 -30.38 21.96
N VAL A 70 -9.96 -30.70 21.17
CA VAL A 70 -10.14 -31.26 19.83
C VAL A 70 -10.91 -32.59 19.91
N GLY A 71 -10.52 -33.48 20.83
CA GLY A 71 -11.21 -34.75 21.02
C GLY A 71 -12.68 -34.60 21.41
N ASP A 72 -13.01 -33.65 22.29
CA ASP A 72 -14.39 -33.37 22.71
C ASP A 72 -15.24 -32.80 21.56
N VAL A 73 -14.66 -31.87 20.78
CA VAL A 73 -15.32 -31.28 19.60
C VAL A 73 -15.62 -32.36 18.54
N LEU A 74 -14.64 -33.24 18.25
CA LEU A 74 -14.79 -34.32 17.26
C LEU A 74 -15.85 -35.33 17.71
N GLY A 75 -15.79 -35.77 18.96
CA GLY A 75 -16.68 -36.80 19.51
C GLY A 75 -18.12 -36.36 19.65
N LYS A 76 -18.36 -35.06 19.89
CA LYS A 76 -19.69 -34.54 20.21
C LYS A 76 -20.36 -33.75 19.07
N TYR A 77 -19.59 -32.95 18.28
CA TYR A 77 -20.19 -31.90 17.45
C TYR A 77 -19.69 -31.85 16.01
N HIS A 78 -18.42 -32.22 15.75
CA HIS A 78 -17.79 -31.95 14.44
C HIS A 78 -17.07 -33.20 13.88
N PRO A 79 -17.77 -34.13 13.21
CA PRO A 79 -17.21 -35.41 12.76
C PRO A 79 -16.31 -35.25 11.51
N HIS A 80 -15.18 -34.55 11.65
CA HIS A 80 -14.17 -34.29 10.60
C HIS A 80 -12.75 -34.57 11.12
N GLY A 81 -11.71 -34.33 10.32
CA GLY A 81 -10.34 -34.56 10.74
C GLY A 81 -9.90 -33.70 11.92
N ASP A 82 -9.12 -34.27 12.84
CA ASP A 82 -8.58 -33.64 14.03
C ASP A 82 -7.69 -32.44 13.73
N SER A 83 -6.86 -32.55 12.70
CA SER A 83 -5.99 -31.44 12.23
C SER A 83 -6.83 -30.22 11.84
N SER A 84 -7.97 -30.38 11.17
CA SER A 84 -8.81 -29.26 10.75
C SER A 84 -9.43 -28.51 11.92
N VAL A 85 -9.81 -29.25 12.98
CA VAL A 85 -10.35 -28.65 14.24
C VAL A 85 -9.23 -27.95 15.00
N TYR A 86 -8.06 -28.61 15.09
CA TYR A 86 -6.90 -28.04 15.78
C TYR A 86 -6.43 -26.75 15.11
N ASP A 87 -6.27 -26.73 13.78
CA ASP A 87 -5.83 -25.57 13.02
C ASP A 87 -6.83 -24.40 13.15
N ALA A 88 -8.15 -24.71 13.15
CA ALA A 88 -9.17 -23.71 13.41
C ALA A 88 -9.07 -23.11 14.82
N MET A 89 -8.83 -23.95 15.83
CA MET A 89 -8.62 -23.49 17.22
C MET A 89 -7.35 -22.65 17.36
N VAL A 90 -6.24 -23.12 16.77
CA VAL A 90 -4.96 -22.41 16.76
C VAL A 90 -5.13 -21.02 16.17
N ARG A 91 -5.81 -20.90 15.03
CA ARG A 91 -6.06 -19.61 14.39
C ARG A 91 -6.83 -18.63 15.27
N LEU A 92 -7.76 -19.09 16.09
CA LEU A 92 -8.46 -18.26 17.07
C LEU A 92 -7.57 -17.75 18.22
N GLY A 93 -6.36 -18.33 18.38
CA GLY A 93 -5.36 -17.95 19.36
C GLY A 93 -4.12 -17.26 18.80
N GLN A 94 -4.07 -16.94 17.49
CA GLN A 94 -2.95 -16.25 16.84
C GLN A 94 -3.17 -14.74 16.81
N ASP A 95 -2.32 -13.97 17.44
CA ASP A 95 -2.40 -12.50 17.56
C ASP A 95 -2.14 -11.75 16.23
N PHE A 96 -1.51 -12.43 15.26
CA PHE A 96 -1.31 -11.94 13.88
C PHE A 96 -2.44 -12.34 12.92
N SER A 97 -3.36 -13.23 13.32
CA SER A 97 -4.48 -13.70 12.51
C SER A 97 -5.83 -13.15 12.95
N ILE A 98 -6.03 -12.95 14.24
CA ILE A 98 -7.27 -12.50 14.88
C ILE A 98 -7.02 -11.19 15.63
N ARG A 99 -7.86 -10.19 15.39
CA ARG A 99 -7.69 -8.87 16.02
C ARG A 99 -7.94 -8.89 17.53
N TYR A 100 -8.97 -9.64 17.97
CA TYR A 100 -9.27 -9.90 19.39
C TYR A 100 -9.35 -11.40 19.59
N LEU A 101 -8.36 -11.96 20.26
CA LEU A 101 -8.21 -13.40 20.45
C LEU A 101 -9.44 -14.01 21.13
N LEU A 102 -9.94 -15.12 20.57
CA LEU A 102 -11.04 -15.89 21.17
C LEU A 102 -10.54 -17.11 21.95
N VAL A 103 -9.34 -17.56 21.66
CA VAL A 103 -8.64 -18.64 22.38
C VAL A 103 -7.39 -18.04 23.01
N ASP A 104 -7.18 -18.32 24.28
CA ASP A 104 -5.98 -18.02 25.05
C ASP A 104 -5.11 -19.29 25.03
N GLY A 105 -4.02 -19.25 24.23
CA GLY A 105 -3.14 -20.38 23.97
C GLY A 105 -1.83 -20.28 24.75
N GLN A 106 -1.32 -21.45 25.18
CA GLN A 106 0.00 -21.58 25.78
C GLN A 106 0.84 -22.59 25.00
N GLY A 107 2.08 -22.21 24.68
CA GLY A 107 2.98 -22.97 23.82
C GLY A 107 3.16 -22.33 22.45
N ASN A 108 3.71 -23.08 21.49
CA ASN A 108 3.91 -22.58 20.13
C ASN A 108 2.62 -22.71 19.30
N PHE A 109 1.99 -21.58 18.98
CA PHE A 109 0.78 -21.45 18.13
C PHE A 109 1.12 -21.00 16.70
N GLY A 110 2.39 -21.12 16.26
CA GLY A 110 2.88 -20.64 14.97
C GLY A 110 3.41 -19.21 15.04
N SER A 111 3.93 -18.74 13.90
CA SER A 111 4.52 -17.39 13.76
C SER A 111 4.12 -16.70 12.46
N VAL A 112 4.41 -15.40 12.35
CA VAL A 112 4.27 -14.60 11.13
C VAL A 112 5.19 -15.13 9.99
N ASP A 113 6.23 -15.89 10.33
CA ASP A 113 7.14 -16.54 9.38
C ASP A 113 6.51 -17.75 8.70
N GLY A 114 5.33 -18.16 9.15
CA GLY A 114 4.60 -19.30 8.61
C GLY A 114 4.97 -20.62 9.27
N ASP A 115 5.64 -20.59 10.42
CA ASP A 115 5.84 -21.76 11.24
C ASP A 115 4.49 -22.33 11.68
N GLN A 116 4.39 -23.65 11.62
CA GLN A 116 3.21 -24.35 12.09
C GLN A 116 3.15 -24.39 13.60
N ALA A 117 1.94 -24.45 14.15
CA ALA A 117 1.77 -24.70 15.57
C ALA A 117 2.38 -26.05 15.96
N ALA A 118 2.89 -26.14 17.20
CA ALA A 118 3.31 -27.42 17.75
C ALA A 118 2.12 -28.39 17.84
N ALA A 119 2.38 -29.70 17.79
CA ALA A 119 1.34 -30.71 17.85
C ALA A 119 0.44 -30.52 19.10
N MET A 120 -0.87 -30.78 18.97
CA MET A 120 -1.91 -30.54 19.99
C MET A 120 -1.67 -31.19 21.35
N ARG A 121 -0.78 -32.21 21.42
CA ARG A 121 -0.34 -32.83 22.68
C ARG A 121 0.61 -31.96 23.51
N TYR A 122 1.29 -30.99 22.88
CA TYR A 122 2.22 -30.06 23.53
C TYR A 122 1.55 -28.74 23.93
N THR A 123 0.67 -28.22 23.10
CA THR A 123 -0.02 -26.95 23.34
C THR A 123 -1.15 -27.11 24.35
N GLU A 124 -1.47 -26.01 25.01
CA GLU A 124 -2.60 -25.89 25.93
C GLU A 124 -3.45 -24.67 25.57
N ALA A 125 -4.73 -24.72 25.89
CA ALA A 125 -5.65 -23.65 25.56
C ALA A 125 -6.80 -23.53 26.57
N ARG A 126 -7.43 -22.36 26.59
CA ARG A 126 -8.69 -22.02 27.28
C ARG A 126 -9.38 -20.90 26.50
N MET A 127 -10.63 -20.59 26.82
CA MET A 127 -11.28 -19.40 26.27
C MET A 127 -10.59 -18.13 26.75
N SER A 128 -10.47 -17.14 25.88
CA SER A 128 -10.05 -15.79 26.26
C SER A 128 -11.17 -15.08 27.05
N LYS A 129 -10.82 -13.96 27.71
CA LYS A 129 -11.79 -13.17 28.48
C LYS A 129 -12.92 -12.62 27.60
N ILE A 130 -12.60 -12.15 26.39
CA ILE A 130 -13.60 -11.59 25.46
C ILE A 130 -14.50 -12.68 24.86
N ALA A 131 -13.98 -13.89 24.63
CA ALA A 131 -14.77 -15.02 24.14
C ALA A 131 -15.91 -15.41 25.09
N GLY A 132 -15.73 -15.18 26.40
CA GLY A 132 -16.81 -15.36 27.37
C GLY A 132 -18.05 -14.51 27.07
N HIS A 133 -17.89 -13.36 26.46
CA HIS A 133 -19.01 -12.50 26.04
C HIS A 133 -19.76 -13.03 24.81
N LEU A 134 -19.13 -13.88 23.99
CA LEU A 134 -19.85 -14.58 22.91
C LEU A 134 -20.78 -15.65 23.47
N MET A 135 -20.39 -16.28 24.56
CA MET A 135 -21.14 -17.37 25.22
C MET A 135 -22.13 -16.90 26.28
N GLY A 136 -22.09 -15.59 26.63
CA GLY A 136 -22.79 -15.04 27.77
C GLY A 136 -24.27 -15.44 27.85
N GLU A 137 -24.66 -16.10 28.96
CA GLU A 137 -26.05 -16.46 29.25
C GLU A 137 -26.74 -17.41 28.24
N ILE A 138 -25.93 -18.27 27.57
CA ILE A 138 -26.42 -19.28 26.62
C ILE A 138 -27.36 -20.29 27.30
N ASP A 139 -27.26 -20.47 28.62
CA ASP A 139 -28.09 -21.33 29.47
C ASP A 139 -29.47 -20.74 29.76
N LYS A 140 -29.75 -19.50 29.38
CA LYS A 140 -31.04 -18.80 29.58
C LYS A 140 -31.95 -18.82 28.35
N ASP A 141 -31.86 -19.83 27.52
CA ASP A 141 -32.70 -19.99 26.31
C ASP A 141 -32.58 -18.79 25.34
N THR A 142 -31.41 -18.16 25.28
CA THR A 142 -31.16 -16.96 24.48
C THR A 142 -31.05 -17.22 22.98
N VAL A 143 -30.71 -18.46 22.59
CA VAL A 143 -30.52 -18.88 21.20
C VAL A 143 -31.15 -20.25 20.95
N ASP A 144 -31.41 -20.57 19.68
CA ASP A 144 -31.93 -21.88 19.30
C ASP A 144 -30.84 -22.94 19.30
N PHE A 145 -31.24 -24.15 19.67
CA PHE A 145 -30.43 -25.35 19.61
C PHE A 145 -30.97 -26.33 18.59
N TYR A 146 -30.08 -27.15 18.03
CA TYR A 146 -30.46 -28.24 17.12
C TYR A 146 -29.62 -29.49 17.43
N PRO A 147 -30.07 -30.69 17.05
CA PRO A 147 -29.35 -31.92 17.29
C PRO A 147 -27.96 -31.92 16.64
N ASN A 148 -27.01 -32.60 17.29
CA ASN A 148 -25.72 -32.89 16.69
C ASN A 148 -25.84 -33.97 15.58
N PHE A 149 -24.72 -34.46 15.05
CA PHE A 149 -24.69 -35.39 13.90
C PHE A 149 -25.26 -36.78 14.20
N ASP A 150 -25.30 -37.23 15.48
CA ASP A 150 -25.83 -38.53 15.93
C ASP A 150 -27.13 -38.39 16.73
N GLU A 151 -27.68 -37.16 16.81
CA GLU A 151 -28.92 -36.80 17.51
C GLU A 151 -28.91 -37.07 19.02
N THR A 152 -27.74 -37.31 19.61
CA THR A 152 -27.61 -37.58 21.05
C THR A 152 -27.48 -36.33 21.90
N LEU A 153 -26.97 -35.22 21.33
CA LEU A 153 -26.72 -33.96 22.02
C LEU A 153 -27.32 -32.79 21.24
N MET A 154 -27.51 -31.69 21.93
CA MET A 154 -27.92 -30.43 21.33
C MET A 154 -26.75 -29.46 21.21
N GLN A 155 -26.70 -28.71 20.13
CA GLN A 155 -25.69 -27.68 19.87
C GLN A 155 -26.35 -26.37 19.47
N PRO A 156 -25.75 -25.20 19.77
CA PRO A 156 -26.34 -23.90 19.44
C PRO A 156 -26.27 -23.62 17.96
N LYS A 157 -27.38 -23.10 17.39
CA LYS A 157 -27.43 -22.65 15.99
C LYS A 157 -26.58 -21.40 15.77
N VAL A 158 -26.50 -20.52 16.76
CA VAL A 158 -25.75 -19.28 16.81
C VAL A 158 -25.40 -18.98 18.26
N LEU A 159 -24.36 -18.21 18.53
CA LEU A 159 -24.04 -17.78 19.89
C LEU A 159 -24.76 -16.46 20.24
N PRO A 160 -24.97 -16.14 21.50
CA PRO A 160 -25.56 -14.87 21.95
C PRO A 160 -24.77 -13.64 21.51
N SER A 161 -23.43 -13.72 21.46
CA SER A 161 -22.53 -12.74 20.84
C SER A 161 -22.75 -11.29 21.30
N ARG A 162 -22.43 -10.95 22.53
CA ARG A 162 -22.68 -9.63 23.12
C ARG A 162 -21.90 -8.48 22.49
N PHE A 163 -21.04 -8.72 21.49
CA PHE A 163 -20.39 -7.72 20.68
C PHE A 163 -20.39 -8.17 19.20
N PRO A 164 -20.32 -7.25 18.22
CA PRO A 164 -20.43 -7.55 16.80
C PRO A 164 -19.17 -8.23 16.23
N ASN A 165 -18.96 -9.49 16.61
CA ASN A 165 -17.75 -10.27 16.34
C ASN A 165 -17.45 -10.41 14.86
N LEU A 166 -18.44 -10.44 13.97
CA LEU A 166 -18.21 -10.54 12.52
C LEU A 166 -17.40 -9.37 11.98
N LEU A 167 -17.69 -8.15 12.43
CA LEU A 167 -16.94 -6.95 12.04
C LEU A 167 -15.63 -6.85 12.83
N VAL A 168 -15.66 -7.14 14.13
CA VAL A 168 -14.48 -6.98 15.02
C VAL A 168 -13.34 -7.91 14.60
N ASN A 169 -13.62 -9.19 14.37
CA ASN A 169 -12.58 -10.18 14.02
C ASN A 169 -12.54 -10.52 12.53
N GLY A 170 -13.56 -10.11 11.77
CA GLY A 170 -13.65 -10.46 10.36
C GLY A 170 -13.86 -11.95 10.12
N SER A 171 -13.85 -12.35 8.87
CA SER A 171 -13.89 -13.76 8.46
C SER A 171 -13.44 -13.91 7.03
N SER A 172 -12.68 -14.97 6.73
CA SER A 172 -12.30 -15.33 5.36
C SER A 172 -12.69 -16.78 5.07
N GLY A 173 -13.19 -17.07 3.87
CA GLY A 173 -13.59 -18.43 3.52
C GLY A 173 -13.92 -18.59 2.05
N ILE A 174 -13.65 -19.79 1.52
CA ILE A 174 -13.93 -20.14 0.13
C ILE A 174 -15.00 -21.21 0.13
N ALA A 175 -16.16 -20.89 -0.45
CA ALA A 175 -17.26 -21.82 -0.68
C ALA A 175 -17.36 -22.19 -2.16
N VAL A 176 -18.35 -22.97 -2.52
CA VAL A 176 -18.61 -23.31 -3.93
C VAL A 176 -19.27 -22.12 -4.63
N GLY A 177 -18.59 -21.57 -5.63
CA GLY A 177 -19.10 -20.46 -6.44
C GLY A 177 -19.06 -19.09 -5.76
N MET A 178 -18.60 -18.99 -4.51
CA MET A 178 -18.50 -17.72 -3.77
C MET A 178 -17.42 -17.76 -2.69
N ALA A 179 -16.95 -16.58 -2.30
CA ALA A 179 -15.99 -16.43 -1.21
C ALA A 179 -16.39 -15.27 -0.31
N THR A 180 -16.01 -15.35 0.95
CA THR A 180 -16.09 -14.26 1.92
C THR A 180 -14.70 -13.81 2.31
N ASN A 181 -14.52 -12.50 2.46
CA ASN A 181 -13.28 -11.90 2.95
C ASN A 181 -13.60 -10.59 3.67
N ILE A 182 -14.06 -10.72 4.91
CA ILE A 182 -14.49 -9.62 5.77
C ILE A 182 -13.29 -9.19 6.61
N PRO A 183 -12.82 -7.94 6.49
CA PRO A 183 -11.68 -7.46 7.26
C PRO A 183 -12.04 -7.27 8.73
N PRO A 184 -11.07 -7.41 9.67
CA PRO A 184 -11.27 -7.08 11.07
C PRO A 184 -11.29 -5.57 11.31
N HIS A 185 -11.91 -5.14 12.44
CA HIS A 185 -12.05 -3.73 12.79
C HIS A 185 -11.75 -3.51 14.28
N ASN A 186 -11.49 -2.27 14.64
CA ASN A 186 -11.34 -1.87 16.04
C ASN A 186 -12.66 -2.03 16.81
N LEU A 187 -12.62 -2.68 17.98
CA LEU A 187 -13.80 -2.99 18.78
C LEU A 187 -14.55 -1.72 19.21
N GLY A 188 -13.81 -0.70 19.67
CA GLY A 188 -14.39 0.57 20.10
C GLY A 188 -15.14 1.26 18.97
N GLU A 189 -14.51 1.36 17.80
CA GLU A 189 -15.12 1.98 16.61
C GLU A 189 -16.39 1.25 16.17
N VAL A 190 -16.39 -0.08 16.17
CA VAL A 190 -17.57 -0.88 15.77
C VAL A 190 -18.71 -0.76 16.80
N ILE A 191 -18.39 -0.75 18.10
CA ILE A 191 -19.41 -0.54 19.15
C ILE A 191 -19.97 0.88 19.05
N ASP A 192 -19.14 1.91 18.89
CA ASP A 192 -19.59 3.29 18.73
C ASP A 192 -20.51 3.46 17.50
N GLY A 193 -20.13 2.86 16.37
CA GLY A 193 -20.97 2.83 15.18
C GLY A 193 -22.29 2.05 15.38
N THR A 194 -22.27 0.96 16.16
CA THR A 194 -23.48 0.19 16.50
C THR A 194 -24.41 1.02 17.39
N ILE A 195 -23.87 1.70 18.40
CA ILE A 195 -24.65 2.59 19.28
C ILE A 195 -25.24 3.75 18.48
N ALA A 196 -24.45 4.40 17.61
CA ALA A 196 -24.93 5.46 16.73
C ALA A 196 -26.11 5.00 15.84
N MET A 197 -26.05 3.76 15.32
CA MET A 197 -27.14 3.19 14.53
C MET A 197 -28.36 2.80 15.38
N ILE A 198 -28.20 2.47 16.65
CA ILE A 198 -29.34 2.26 17.60
C ILE A 198 -30.03 3.61 17.84
N ASP A 199 -29.28 4.69 17.99
CA ASP A 199 -29.80 6.05 18.26
C ASP A 199 -30.46 6.67 17.02
N ASP A 200 -29.87 6.44 15.84
CA ASP A 200 -30.41 6.88 14.55
C ASP A 200 -30.43 5.69 13.55
N PRO A 201 -31.55 4.96 13.42
CA PRO A 201 -31.69 3.86 12.46
C PRO A 201 -31.51 4.29 11.00
N ASP A 202 -31.71 5.56 10.67
CA ASP A 202 -31.58 6.12 9.33
C ASP A 202 -30.19 6.71 9.05
N ILE A 203 -29.26 6.61 10.00
CA ILE A 203 -27.87 7.08 9.86
C ILE A 203 -27.30 6.78 8.47
N THR A 204 -26.70 7.79 7.84
CA THR A 204 -26.06 7.63 6.53
C THR A 204 -24.75 6.82 6.64
N LEU A 205 -24.30 6.22 5.52
CA LEU A 205 -23.03 5.50 5.53
C LEU A 205 -21.85 6.42 5.88
N ASP A 206 -21.84 7.65 5.38
CA ASP A 206 -20.76 8.60 5.66
C ASP A 206 -20.69 8.96 7.15
N ALA A 207 -21.83 9.20 7.80
CA ALA A 207 -21.89 9.41 9.25
C ALA A 207 -21.47 8.16 10.03
N LEU A 208 -21.84 6.96 9.57
CA LEU A 208 -21.40 5.72 10.18
C LEU A 208 -19.88 5.52 10.06
N MET A 209 -19.28 5.96 8.93
CA MET A 209 -17.84 5.92 8.71
C MET A 209 -17.04 6.97 9.52
N GLU A 210 -17.69 7.92 10.18
CA GLU A 210 -17.04 8.78 11.18
C GLU A 210 -16.71 7.99 12.45
N HIS A 211 -17.54 7.02 12.81
CA HIS A 211 -17.33 6.10 13.92
C HIS A 211 -16.44 4.93 13.49
N ILE A 212 -16.78 4.23 12.41
CA ILE A 212 -16.03 3.06 11.88
C ILE A 212 -15.15 3.55 10.73
N LYS A 213 -13.94 3.97 11.06
CA LYS A 213 -13.02 4.63 10.10
C LYS A 213 -12.54 3.71 8.99
N GLY A 214 -12.41 2.40 9.27
CA GLY A 214 -11.90 1.40 8.34
C GLY A 214 -11.44 0.13 9.04
N PRO A 215 -10.96 -0.87 8.29
CA PRO A 215 -10.34 -2.06 8.85
C PRO A 215 -9.22 -1.74 9.81
N ASP A 216 -9.02 -2.60 10.80
CA ASP A 216 -7.95 -2.53 11.78
C ASP A 216 -7.28 -3.91 11.87
N PHE A 217 -6.23 -4.09 11.08
CA PHE A 217 -5.56 -5.38 10.93
C PHE A 217 -4.68 -5.69 12.15
N PRO A 218 -4.61 -6.94 12.60
CA PRO A 218 -3.79 -7.33 13.74
C PRO A 218 -2.28 -7.06 13.52
N THR A 219 -1.82 -7.10 12.28
CA THR A 219 -0.42 -6.84 11.87
C THR A 219 -0.12 -5.36 11.60
N GLY A 220 -1.07 -4.44 11.84
CA GLY A 220 -0.90 -3.02 11.56
C GLY A 220 -0.91 -2.67 10.08
N GLY A 221 0.11 -1.95 9.64
CA GLY A 221 0.26 -1.47 8.27
C GLY A 221 -0.52 -0.18 7.98
N ILE A 222 -0.46 0.28 6.73
CA ILE A 222 -1.03 1.55 6.29
C ILE A 222 -2.04 1.29 5.17
N ILE A 223 -3.29 1.69 5.37
CA ILE A 223 -4.32 1.68 4.32
C ILE A 223 -4.16 2.94 3.47
N LEU A 224 -4.09 2.78 2.14
CA LEU A 224 -3.92 3.86 1.18
C LEU A 224 -5.25 4.29 0.58
N GLY A 225 -5.66 5.54 0.85
CA GLY A 225 -6.88 6.14 0.33
C GLY A 225 -8.18 5.59 0.95
N ARG A 226 -9.28 6.29 0.74
CA ARG A 226 -10.61 5.95 1.28
C ARG A 226 -11.59 5.41 0.23
N THR A 227 -11.28 5.52 -1.05
CA THR A 227 -12.21 5.15 -2.13
C THR A 227 -12.60 3.68 -2.08
N GLY A 228 -11.61 2.77 -1.98
CA GLY A 228 -11.86 1.34 -1.89
C GLY A 228 -12.58 0.92 -0.60
N LEU A 229 -12.33 1.63 0.52
CA LEU A 229 -13.06 1.45 1.78
C LEU A 229 -14.55 1.81 1.63
N ARG A 230 -14.82 2.99 1.07
CA ARG A 230 -16.19 3.48 0.85
C ARG A 230 -16.95 2.56 -0.09
N GLU A 231 -16.30 2.08 -1.16
CA GLU A 231 -16.89 1.11 -2.08
C GLU A 231 -17.24 -0.20 -1.34
N ALA A 232 -16.30 -0.74 -0.54
CA ALA A 232 -16.53 -1.97 0.23
C ALA A 232 -17.72 -1.85 1.18
N TYR A 233 -17.85 -0.74 1.89
CA TYR A 233 -18.90 -0.53 2.87
C TYR A 233 -20.26 -0.23 2.24
N HIS A 234 -20.27 0.39 1.05
CA HIS A 234 -21.50 0.71 0.33
C HIS A 234 -22.06 -0.46 -0.47
N THR A 235 -21.19 -1.25 -1.10
CA THR A 235 -21.60 -2.32 -2.03
C THR A 235 -21.37 -3.73 -1.49
N GLY A 236 -20.67 -3.86 -0.36
CA GLY A 236 -20.19 -5.13 0.16
C GLY A 236 -18.96 -5.69 -0.57
N ARG A 237 -18.39 -4.96 -1.53
CA ARG A 237 -17.19 -5.34 -2.27
C ARG A 237 -16.30 -4.12 -2.50
N GLY A 238 -14.97 -4.28 -2.32
CA GLY A 238 -14.02 -3.19 -2.57
C GLY A 238 -12.58 -3.66 -2.54
N ARG A 239 -11.67 -2.84 -3.07
CA ARG A 239 -10.24 -3.08 -3.07
C ARG A 239 -9.56 -2.12 -2.10
N ILE A 240 -8.97 -2.66 -1.05
CA ILE A 240 -8.31 -1.90 0.00
C ILE A 240 -6.81 -2.15 -0.15
N PHE A 241 -6.05 -1.10 -0.47
CA PHE A 241 -4.59 -1.20 -0.59
C PHE A 241 -3.97 -1.06 0.80
N VAL A 242 -3.20 -2.06 1.18
CA VAL A 242 -2.50 -2.11 2.45
C VAL A 242 -1.00 -2.16 2.19
N ARG A 243 -0.25 -1.26 2.80
CA ARG A 243 1.19 -1.13 2.67
C ARG A 243 1.87 -1.44 4.00
N ALA A 244 3.04 -2.04 3.94
CA ALA A 244 3.93 -2.23 5.08
C ALA A 244 4.34 -0.88 5.67
N ARG A 245 4.51 -0.81 7.00
CA ARG A 245 5.14 0.36 7.64
C ARG A 245 6.64 0.24 7.50
N SER A 246 7.24 1.24 6.89
CA SER A 246 8.69 1.28 6.69
C SER A 246 9.25 2.66 6.96
N GLU A 247 10.46 2.71 7.50
CA GLU A 247 11.20 3.92 7.78
C GLU A 247 12.58 3.85 7.13
N VAL A 248 13.12 5.00 6.73
CA VAL A 248 14.46 5.11 6.16
C VAL A 248 15.36 5.75 7.19
N GLU A 249 16.39 5.03 7.60
CA GLU A 249 17.41 5.52 8.53
C GLU A 249 18.74 5.77 7.82
N ALA A 250 19.35 6.94 8.05
CA ALA A 250 20.69 7.24 7.59
C ALA A 250 21.74 6.64 8.54
N LEU A 251 22.72 5.95 7.98
CA LEU A 251 23.85 5.39 8.72
C LEU A 251 25.03 6.37 8.74
N PRO A 252 25.90 6.32 9.78
CA PRO A 252 27.05 7.21 9.90
C PRO A 252 28.07 7.15 8.74
N ASN A 253 28.04 6.08 7.94
CA ASN A 253 28.91 5.85 6.78
C ASN A 253 28.35 6.42 5.47
N GLY A 254 27.30 7.26 5.52
CA GLY A 254 26.63 7.84 4.35
C GLY A 254 25.73 6.87 3.56
N ARG A 255 25.48 5.66 4.09
CA ARG A 255 24.51 4.71 3.54
C ARG A 255 23.15 4.88 4.21
N ASN A 256 22.10 4.46 3.54
CA ASN A 256 20.77 4.36 4.10
C ASN A 256 20.40 2.90 4.35
N ARG A 257 19.50 2.67 5.30
CA ARG A 257 18.81 1.39 5.48
C ARG A 257 17.32 1.61 5.58
N ILE A 258 16.56 0.65 5.08
CA ILE A 258 15.11 0.62 5.19
C ILE A 258 14.78 -0.38 6.30
N ILE A 259 13.97 0.06 7.26
CA ILE A 259 13.48 -0.78 8.36
C ILE A 259 11.99 -0.98 8.14
N VAL A 260 11.54 -2.25 8.12
CA VAL A 260 10.13 -2.61 8.02
C VAL A 260 9.69 -3.16 9.36
N THR A 261 8.70 -2.51 9.97
CA THR A 261 8.17 -2.84 11.32
C THR A 261 6.80 -3.48 11.30
N GLU A 262 6.00 -3.27 10.23
CA GLU A 262 4.67 -3.85 10.08
C GLU A 262 4.48 -4.33 8.64
N LEU A 263 3.74 -5.44 8.48
CA LEU A 263 3.44 -6.03 7.18
C LEU A 263 1.93 -6.01 6.89
N PRO A 264 1.53 -6.00 5.62
CA PRO A 264 0.13 -6.18 5.25
C PRO A 264 -0.43 -7.48 5.82
N TYR A 265 -1.71 -7.45 6.18
CA TYR A 265 -2.40 -8.59 6.79
C TYR A 265 -2.33 -9.86 5.93
N MET A 266 -2.08 -11.00 6.55
CA MET A 266 -1.92 -12.32 5.92
C MET A 266 -0.64 -12.50 5.08
N VAL A 267 0.30 -11.57 5.10
CA VAL A 267 1.60 -11.73 4.44
C VAL A 267 2.53 -12.56 5.32
N ASN A 268 3.20 -13.54 4.69
CA ASN A 268 4.23 -14.36 5.32
C ASN A 268 5.58 -13.63 5.22
N LYS A 269 6.20 -13.32 6.38
CA LYS A 269 7.45 -12.55 6.47
C LYS A 269 8.62 -13.27 5.80
N ALA A 270 8.83 -14.55 6.06
CA ALA A 270 9.94 -15.31 5.51
C ALA A 270 9.86 -15.40 3.97
N ARG A 271 8.66 -15.64 3.41
CA ARG A 271 8.46 -15.65 1.95
C ARG A 271 8.69 -14.28 1.33
N LEU A 272 8.29 -13.22 2.01
CA LEU A 272 8.53 -11.85 1.56
C LEU A 272 10.03 -11.56 1.48
N ILE A 273 10.80 -11.89 2.52
CA ILE A 273 12.27 -11.74 2.55
C ILE A 273 12.92 -12.56 1.43
N THR A 274 12.52 -13.82 1.25
CA THR A 274 12.99 -14.66 0.15
C THR A 274 12.71 -14.02 -1.21
N LYS A 275 11.50 -13.45 -1.40
CA LYS A 275 11.15 -12.79 -2.66
C LYS A 275 11.97 -11.53 -2.93
N MET A 276 12.27 -10.75 -1.90
CA MET A 276 13.17 -9.60 -2.01
C MET A 276 14.59 -10.04 -2.43
N ALA A 277 15.12 -11.10 -1.78
CA ALA A 277 16.44 -11.65 -2.11
C ALA A 277 16.48 -12.21 -3.55
N GLU A 278 15.42 -12.87 -4.02
CA GLU A 278 15.29 -13.30 -5.41
C GLU A 278 15.42 -12.14 -6.41
N LEU A 279 14.70 -11.03 -6.17
CA LEU A 279 14.74 -9.85 -7.04
C LEU A 279 16.15 -9.25 -7.13
N VAL A 280 16.90 -9.26 -6.03
CA VAL A 280 18.29 -8.80 -6.00
C VAL A 280 19.21 -9.76 -6.76
N HIS A 281 19.07 -11.08 -6.54
CA HIS A 281 19.85 -12.11 -7.22
C HIS A 281 19.61 -12.12 -8.73
N GLU A 282 18.36 -11.96 -9.17
CA GLU A 282 17.96 -11.84 -10.57
C GLU A 282 18.39 -10.51 -11.21
N LYS A 283 19.03 -9.60 -10.45
CA LYS A 283 19.41 -8.24 -10.90
C LYS A 283 18.24 -7.41 -11.42
N ARG A 284 17.04 -7.69 -10.94
CA ARG A 284 15.82 -6.90 -11.23
C ARG A 284 15.66 -5.73 -10.29
N LEU A 285 16.28 -5.79 -9.12
CA LEU A 285 16.37 -4.71 -8.14
C LEU A 285 17.83 -4.53 -7.76
N ASP A 286 18.40 -3.41 -8.17
CA ASP A 286 19.73 -2.96 -7.72
C ASP A 286 19.59 -2.02 -6.51
N GLY A 287 20.68 -1.69 -5.88
CA GLY A 287 20.71 -0.75 -4.75
C GLY A 287 20.61 -1.39 -3.37
N ILE A 288 20.32 -2.69 -3.24
CA ILE A 288 20.33 -3.41 -1.96
C ILE A 288 21.70 -4.09 -1.78
N SER A 289 22.29 -3.94 -0.59
CA SER A 289 23.55 -4.61 -0.23
C SER A 289 23.32 -5.82 0.66
N ASP A 290 22.34 -5.79 1.57
CA ASP A 290 22.02 -6.89 2.49
C ASP A 290 20.54 -6.84 2.95
N ILE A 291 19.98 -7.99 3.29
CA ILE A 291 18.63 -8.12 3.85
C ILE A 291 18.70 -9.04 5.05
N ARG A 292 18.29 -8.55 6.22
CA ARG A 292 18.31 -9.31 7.48
C ARG A 292 16.97 -9.25 8.18
N ASP A 293 16.62 -10.34 8.84
CA ASP A 293 15.52 -10.39 9.80
C ASP A 293 16.09 -10.22 11.21
N GLU A 294 15.77 -9.10 11.83
CA GLU A 294 16.18 -8.76 13.21
C GLU A 294 14.97 -8.80 14.16
N SER A 295 13.87 -9.46 13.74
CA SER A 295 12.66 -9.58 14.56
C SER A 295 12.93 -10.38 15.81
N ASP A 296 12.43 -9.90 16.94
CA ASP A 296 12.52 -10.53 18.23
C ASP A 296 11.19 -10.45 19.01
N ARG A 297 11.22 -10.70 20.33
CA ARG A 297 10.05 -10.60 21.22
C ARG A 297 9.50 -9.18 21.37
N ASP A 298 10.29 -8.16 21.05
CA ASP A 298 9.92 -6.75 21.17
C ASP A 298 9.21 -6.26 19.91
N GLY A 299 9.27 -7.02 18.80
CA GLY A 299 8.54 -6.73 17.58
C GLY A 299 9.19 -7.21 16.30
N MET A 300 8.49 -6.97 15.19
CA MET A 300 8.97 -7.26 13.85
C MET A 300 9.96 -6.18 13.41
N ARG A 301 11.11 -6.61 12.88
CA ARG A 301 12.14 -5.73 12.35
C ARG A 301 12.86 -6.38 11.18
N VAL A 302 12.48 -6.06 9.94
CA VAL A 302 13.22 -6.47 8.74
C VAL A 302 14.08 -5.29 8.31
N VAL A 303 15.39 -5.53 8.20
CA VAL A 303 16.39 -4.51 7.86
C VAL A 303 16.90 -4.77 6.44
N ILE A 304 16.79 -3.76 5.58
CA ILE A 304 17.26 -3.78 4.20
C ILE A 304 18.34 -2.71 4.09
N GLU A 305 19.62 -3.12 4.01
CA GLU A 305 20.75 -2.19 3.83
C GLU A 305 20.91 -1.82 2.36
N LEU A 306 21.09 -0.53 2.11
CA LEU A 306 21.26 -0.01 0.76
C LEU A 306 22.73 0.18 0.41
N LYS A 307 23.07 0.11 -0.87
CA LYS A 307 24.36 0.54 -1.40
C LYS A 307 24.50 2.06 -1.26
N ARG A 308 25.74 2.57 -1.31
CA ARG A 308 26.05 3.99 -1.06
C ARG A 308 25.28 4.95 -1.98
N ASP A 309 25.14 4.58 -3.26
CA ASP A 309 24.57 5.43 -4.30
C ASP A 309 23.07 5.10 -4.56
N ALA A 310 22.45 4.27 -3.73
CA ALA A 310 21.08 3.85 -3.93
C ALA A 310 20.08 4.87 -3.38
N GLN A 311 19.14 5.28 -4.21
CA GLN A 311 18.02 6.11 -3.81
C GLN A 311 16.97 5.27 -3.06
N SER A 312 16.81 5.50 -1.76
CA SER A 312 15.91 4.73 -0.89
C SER A 312 14.45 4.74 -1.36
N SER A 313 13.97 5.88 -1.90
CA SER A 313 12.60 6.01 -2.42
C SER A 313 12.34 5.10 -3.64
N VAL A 314 13.32 4.98 -4.54
CA VAL A 314 13.24 4.13 -5.74
C VAL A 314 13.21 2.67 -5.34
N VAL A 315 14.09 2.25 -4.42
CA VAL A 315 14.12 0.88 -3.90
C VAL A 315 12.80 0.54 -3.20
N LEU A 316 12.28 1.44 -2.35
CA LEU A 316 11.00 1.25 -1.66
C LEU A 316 9.84 1.12 -2.65
N ASN A 317 9.75 2.01 -3.63
CA ASN A 317 8.69 1.95 -4.64
C ASN A 317 8.75 0.66 -5.44
N TYR A 318 9.96 0.20 -5.78
CA TYR A 318 10.15 -1.08 -6.45
C TYR A 318 9.68 -2.26 -5.59
N LEU A 319 10.03 -2.27 -4.29
CA LEU A 319 9.60 -3.28 -3.34
C LEU A 319 8.07 -3.29 -3.18
N TYR A 320 7.43 -2.13 -3.06
CA TYR A 320 5.96 -2.02 -3.01
C TYR A 320 5.28 -2.56 -4.27
N LYS A 321 5.85 -2.33 -5.44
CA LYS A 321 5.26 -2.75 -6.73
C LYS A 321 5.47 -4.24 -7.03
N HIS A 322 6.58 -4.82 -6.60
CA HIS A 322 6.99 -6.17 -7.02
C HIS A 322 7.02 -7.20 -5.89
N THR A 323 6.68 -6.81 -4.67
CA THR A 323 6.61 -7.70 -3.50
C THR A 323 5.33 -7.46 -2.70
N GLN A 324 5.09 -8.33 -1.71
CA GLN A 324 3.96 -8.18 -0.79
C GLN A 324 4.18 -7.11 0.30
N MET A 325 5.15 -6.20 0.16
CA MET A 325 5.22 -4.99 0.98
C MET A 325 4.03 -4.05 0.74
N GLN A 326 3.38 -4.16 -0.39
CA GLN A 326 2.05 -3.58 -0.64
C GLN A 326 1.17 -4.66 -1.26
N GLU A 327 -0.02 -4.86 -0.67
CA GLU A 327 -0.97 -5.89 -1.08
C GLU A 327 -2.37 -5.31 -1.19
N THR A 328 -3.19 -5.92 -2.03
CA THR A 328 -4.60 -5.53 -2.17
C THR A 328 -5.48 -6.47 -1.38
N PHE A 329 -6.09 -6.00 -0.31
CA PHE A 329 -7.14 -6.73 0.39
C PHE A 329 -8.46 -6.59 -0.37
N GLY A 330 -8.88 -7.65 -1.06
CA GLY A 330 -10.17 -7.71 -1.75
C GLY A 330 -11.29 -7.98 -0.76
N ALA A 331 -11.95 -6.94 -0.25
CA ALA A 331 -13.06 -7.08 0.67
C ALA A 331 -14.30 -7.66 -0.02
N ILE A 332 -14.90 -8.71 0.58
CA ILE A 332 -16.16 -9.33 0.18
C ILE A 332 -16.96 -9.59 1.46
N LEU A 333 -17.93 -8.75 1.73
CA LEU A 333 -18.73 -8.80 2.96
C LEU A 333 -19.89 -9.79 2.79
N LEU A 334 -19.58 -11.05 2.56
CA LEU A 334 -20.53 -12.15 2.36
C LEU A 334 -20.72 -12.91 3.66
N ALA A 335 -21.95 -13.00 4.15
CA ALA A 335 -22.32 -13.77 5.34
C ALA A 335 -23.66 -14.49 5.17
N LEU A 336 -23.97 -15.42 6.07
CA LEU A 336 -25.26 -16.10 6.11
C LEU A 336 -26.28 -15.25 6.87
N VAL A 337 -27.38 -14.93 6.22
CA VAL A 337 -28.57 -14.31 6.81
C VAL A 337 -29.70 -15.33 6.72
N ASP A 338 -30.19 -15.82 7.84
CA ASP A 338 -31.21 -16.87 7.91
C ASP A 338 -30.88 -18.10 7.06
N GLY A 339 -29.60 -18.50 7.05
CA GLY A 339 -29.11 -19.65 6.29
C GLY A 339 -28.87 -19.38 4.79
N GLN A 340 -29.11 -18.17 4.30
CA GLN A 340 -28.87 -17.80 2.91
C GLN A 340 -27.62 -16.91 2.77
N PRO A 341 -26.71 -17.17 1.82
CA PRO A 341 -25.55 -16.33 1.58
C PRO A 341 -25.97 -14.99 0.95
N ARG A 342 -25.57 -13.89 1.57
CA ARG A 342 -25.83 -12.52 1.08
C ARG A 342 -24.57 -11.67 1.17
N VAL A 343 -24.31 -10.88 0.15
CA VAL A 343 -23.34 -9.79 0.21
C VAL A 343 -24.04 -8.62 0.89
N LEU A 344 -23.45 -8.12 1.97
CA LEU A 344 -24.03 -7.12 2.85
C LEU A 344 -23.23 -5.83 2.82
N THR A 345 -23.88 -4.71 2.97
CA THR A 345 -23.27 -3.42 3.28
C THR A 345 -22.90 -3.38 4.76
N LEU A 346 -22.02 -2.43 5.15
CA LEU A 346 -21.66 -2.22 6.55
C LEU A 346 -22.91 -1.97 7.42
N LYS A 347 -23.83 -1.14 6.95
CA LYS A 347 -25.08 -0.82 7.65
C LYS A 347 -25.96 -2.08 7.84
N GLU A 348 -26.09 -2.92 6.84
CA GLU A 348 -26.87 -4.17 6.93
C GLU A 348 -26.25 -5.16 7.93
N MET A 349 -24.91 -5.27 7.98
CA MET A 349 -24.25 -6.15 8.96
C MET A 349 -24.55 -5.72 10.38
N ILE A 350 -24.46 -4.43 10.69
CA ILE A 350 -24.79 -3.87 12.01
C ILE A 350 -26.28 -4.03 12.30
N PHE A 351 -27.16 -3.81 11.31
CA PHE A 351 -28.60 -4.01 11.46
C PHE A 351 -28.96 -5.44 11.88
N HIS A 352 -28.40 -6.44 11.21
CA HIS A 352 -28.63 -7.84 11.57
C HIS A 352 -28.09 -8.19 12.95
N TYR A 353 -26.96 -7.61 13.34
CA TYR A 353 -26.42 -7.78 14.68
C TYR A 353 -27.34 -7.16 15.76
N ILE A 354 -27.80 -5.92 15.57
CA ILE A 354 -28.72 -5.25 16.51
C ILE A 354 -29.99 -6.10 16.67
N ARG A 355 -30.58 -6.57 15.56
CA ARG A 355 -31.76 -7.40 15.58
C ARG A 355 -31.55 -8.72 16.33
N HIS A 356 -30.38 -9.32 16.20
CA HIS A 356 -30.01 -10.50 16.97
C HIS A 356 -29.94 -10.19 18.48
N GLN A 357 -29.35 -9.04 18.87
CA GLN A 357 -29.30 -8.63 20.26
C GLN A 357 -30.69 -8.32 20.81
N GLU A 358 -31.59 -7.73 20.06
CA GLU A 358 -33.00 -7.56 20.48
C GLU A 358 -33.65 -8.91 20.82
N ASP A 359 -33.44 -9.96 20.02
CA ASP A 359 -33.94 -11.28 20.26
C ASP A 359 -33.29 -11.93 21.52
N VAL A 360 -31.98 -11.91 21.60
CA VAL A 360 -31.19 -12.46 22.73
C VAL A 360 -31.64 -11.84 24.05
N VAL A 361 -31.70 -10.50 24.14
CA VAL A 361 -32.07 -9.79 25.36
C VAL A 361 -33.54 -10.00 25.69
N THR A 362 -34.44 -10.07 24.71
CA THR A 362 -35.85 -10.37 24.92
C THR A 362 -36.01 -11.78 25.48
N ARG A 363 -35.37 -12.81 24.92
CA ARG A 363 -35.44 -14.20 25.40
C ARG A 363 -34.86 -14.35 26.80
N ARG A 364 -33.69 -13.77 27.06
CA ARG A 364 -33.07 -13.72 28.37
C ARG A 364 -33.99 -13.08 29.43
N THR A 365 -34.54 -11.92 29.10
CA THR A 365 -35.44 -11.18 30.00
C THR A 365 -36.68 -11.97 30.31
N ARG A 366 -37.24 -12.69 29.34
CA ARG A 366 -38.37 -13.56 29.50
C ARG A 366 -38.06 -14.75 30.41
N TYR A 367 -36.91 -15.40 30.21
CA TYR A 367 -36.39 -16.47 31.04
C TYR A 367 -36.22 -16.02 32.50
N ASP A 368 -35.56 -14.86 32.72
CA ASP A 368 -35.36 -14.33 34.09
C ASP A 368 -36.69 -13.88 34.71
N LEU A 369 -37.63 -13.38 33.96
CA LEU A 369 -38.97 -13.03 34.41
C LEU A 369 -39.74 -14.28 34.88
N ASP A 370 -39.80 -15.34 34.04
CA ASP A 370 -40.47 -16.59 34.38
C ASP A 370 -39.87 -17.21 35.64
N ARG A 371 -38.56 -17.20 35.78
CA ARG A 371 -37.88 -17.70 36.99
C ARG A 371 -38.20 -16.86 38.24
N SER A 372 -38.20 -15.52 38.08
CA SER A 372 -38.53 -14.58 39.15
C SER A 372 -39.98 -14.71 39.58
N LEU A 373 -40.93 -14.84 38.61
CA LEU A 373 -42.34 -15.10 38.92
C LEU A 373 -42.55 -16.44 39.64
N ALA A 374 -41.90 -17.51 39.19
CA ALA A 374 -41.97 -18.80 39.84
C ALA A 374 -41.45 -18.75 41.30
N ARG A 375 -40.36 -18.00 41.54
CA ARG A 375 -39.83 -17.81 42.91
C ARG A 375 -40.73 -16.93 43.76
N ALA A 376 -41.23 -15.82 43.22
CA ALA A 376 -42.17 -14.93 43.89
C ALA A 376 -43.47 -15.66 44.28
N HIS A 377 -44.01 -16.53 43.43
CA HIS A 377 -45.19 -17.35 43.71
C HIS A 377 -44.95 -18.28 44.91
N ILE A 378 -43.77 -18.90 45.03
CA ILE A 378 -43.44 -19.74 46.19
C ILE A 378 -43.34 -18.88 47.46
N LEU A 379 -42.66 -17.72 47.39
CA LEU A 379 -42.48 -16.81 48.54
C LEU A 379 -43.85 -16.27 49.02
N GLU A 380 -44.75 -15.92 48.15
CA GLU A 380 -46.12 -15.50 48.45
C GLU A 380 -46.87 -16.58 49.24
N GLY A 381 -46.75 -17.82 48.80
CA GLY A 381 -47.31 -18.96 49.53
C GLY A 381 -46.72 -19.16 50.94
N LEU A 382 -45.38 -19.01 51.03
CA LEU A 382 -44.68 -19.13 52.33
C LEU A 382 -45.02 -17.97 53.24
N LEU A 383 -45.13 -16.75 52.82
CA LEU A 383 -45.56 -15.58 53.62
C LEU A 383 -47.00 -15.78 54.13
N LYS A 384 -47.93 -16.14 53.22
CA LYS A 384 -49.32 -16.47 53.60
C LYS A 384 -49.38 -17.63 54.57
N ALA A 385 -48.48 -18.62 54.50
CA ALA A 385 -48.40 -19.73 55.42
C ALA A 385 -47.90 -19.29 56.80
N LEU A 386 -46.96 -18.32 56.87
CA LEU A 386 -46.51 -17.76 58.15
C LEU A 386 -47.61 -16.98 58.88
N ASP A 387 -48.51 -16.29 58.16
CA ASP A 387 -49.66 -15.59 58.72
C ASP A 387 -50.68 -16.59 59.33
N HIS A 388 -50.72 -17.84 58.87
CA HIS A 388 -51.66 -18.88 59.30
C HIS A 388 -50.96 -20.10 59.96
N ILE A 389 -49.75 -19.91 60.53
CA ILE A 389 -48.85 -20.99 60.88
C ILE A 389 -49.45 -22.01 61.82
N ASP A 390 -50.18 -21.57 62.84
CA ASP A 390 -50.76 -22.45 63.84
C ASP A 390 -51.82 -23.39 63.18
N ALA A 391 -52.64 -22.87 62.31
CA ALA A 391 -53.66 -23.64 61.61
C ALA A 391 -53.07 -24.69 60.69
N ILE A 392 -51.95 -24.26 59.96
CA ILE A 392 -51.21 -25.12 59.03
C ILE A 392 -50.51 -26.25 59.77
N VAL A 393 -49.86 -25.98 60.92
CA VAL A 393 -49.17 -26.97 61.75
C VAL A 393 -50.17 -27.98 62.25
N LYS A 394 -51.36 -27.51 62.70
CA LYS A 394 -52.44 -28.39 63.15
C LYS A 394 -52.95 -29.28 62.03
N LEU A 395 -53.12 -28.77 60.84
CA LEU A 395 -53.59 -29.54 59.71
C LEU A 395 -52.56 -30.60 59.32
N ILE A 396 -51.26 -30.23 59.18
CA ILE A 396 -50.16 -31.16 58.83
C ILE A 396 -50.07 -32.28 59.86
N ARG A 397 -50.12 -31.97 61.20
CA ARG A 397 -50.14 -32.99 62.28
C ARG A 397 -51.32 -33.90 62.28
N GLY A 398 -52.49 -33.45 61.81
CA GLY A 398 -53.70 -34.22 61.67
C GLY A 398 -53.79 -35.10 60.42
N SER A 399 -52.92 -34.93 59.46
CA SER A 399 -52.88 -35.69 58.22
C SER A 399 -52.11 -37.00 58.37
N LYS A 400 -52.55 -38.04 57.67
CA LYS A 400 -51.96 -39.39 57.78
C LYS A 400 -50.66 -39.54 56.99
N ASP A 401 -50.53 -38.79 55.91
CA ASP A 401 -49.35 -38.78 55.03
C ASP A 401 -49.18 -37.40 54.39
N THR A 402 -48.05 -37.24 53.65
CA THR A 402 -47.68 -35.99 52.99
C THR A 402 -48.65 -35.59 51.88
N ALA A 403 -49.27 -36.59 51.20
CA ALA A 403 -50.24 -36.36 50.12
C ALA A 403 -51.53 -35.75 50.67
N GLN A 404 -52.04 -36.30 51.74
CA GLN A 404 -53.23 -35.79 52.41
C GLN A 404 -52.99 -34.40 53.01
N ALA A 405 -51.83 -34.17 53.61
CA ALA A 405 -51.42 -32.84 54.10
C ALA A 405 -51.39 -31.81 52.94
N LYS A 406 -50.85 -32.17 51.80
CA LYS A 406 -50.79 -31.34 50.58
C LYS A 406 -52.23 -31.00 50.08
N GLU A 407 -53.06 -31.98 49.90
CA GLU A 407 -54.45 -31.77 49.50
C GLU A 407 -55.25 -30.91 50.53
N GLY A 408 -55.02 -31.10 51.81
CA GLY A 408 -55.58 -30.27 52.85
C GLY A 408 -55.16 -28.82 52.80
N LEU A 409 -53.86 -28.56 52.54
CA LEU A 409 -53.35 -27.22 52.34
C LEU A 409 -53.96 -26.54 51.11
N ILE A 410 -54.09 -27.26 50.00
CA ILE A 410 -54.72 -26.76 48.78
C ILE A 410 -56.16 -26.41 48.98
N GLY A 411 -56.92 -27.38 49.57
CA GLY A 411 -58.33 -27.23 49.76
C GLY A 411 -58.76 -26.20 50.79
N THR A 412 -57.98 -26.06 51.93
CA THR A 412 -58.35 -25.18 53.02
C THR A 412 -57.84 -23.73 52.80
N PHE A 413 -56.68 -23.59 52.35
CA PHE A 413 -56.00 -22.25 52.22
C PHE A 413 -55.88 -21.73 50.81
N GLY A 414 -56.24 -22.54 49.79
CA GLY A 414 -56.17 -22.17 48.42
C GLY A 414 -54.75 -22.03 47.90
N PHE A 415 -53.82 -22.78 48.44
CA PHE A 415 -52.41 -22.81 47.92
C PHE A 415 -52.34 -23.59 46.61
N SER A 416 -51.40 -23.22 45.77
CA SER A 416 -51.06 -24.00 44.57
C SER A 416 -50.31 -25.29 44.99
N ASP A 417 -50.26 -26.27 44.09
CA ASP A 417 -49.50 -27.51 44.30
C ASP A 417 -48.00 -27.23 44.67
N LYS A 418 -47.38 -26.29 43.98
CA LYS A 418 -45.99 -25.88 44.23
C LYS A 418 -45.82 -25.15 45.56
N GLN A 419 -46.76 -24.29 45.94
CA GLN A 419 -46.78 -23.60 47.22
C GLN A 419 -46.98 -24.61 48.39
N ALA A 420 -47.95 -25.51 48.27
CA ALA A 420 -48.18 -26.53 49.28
C ALA A 420 -46.97 -27.44 49.48
N GLN A 421 -46.31 -27.86 48.41
CA GLN A 421 -45.05 -28.61 48.51
C GLN A 421 -43.97 -27.83 49.22
N ALA A 422 -43.73 -26.55 48.84
CA ALA A 422 -42.74 -25.69 49.49
C ALA A 422 -43.02 -25.48 51.02
N ILE A 423 -44.28 -25.40 51.41
CA ILE A 423 -44.69 -25.30 52.80
C ILE A 423 -44.33 -26.59 53.55
N LEU A 424 -44.60 -27.76 52.97
CA LEU A 424 -44.30 -29.07 53.58
C LEU A 424 -42.78 -29.29 53.69
N ASP A 425 -41.98 -28.78 52.76
CA ASP A 425 -40.52 -28.87 52.77
C ASP A 425 -39.87 -27.82 53.67
N MET A 426 -40.63 -26.90 54.28
CA MET A 426 -40.13 -25.82 55.10
C MET A 426 -39.57 -26.33 56.42
N ARG A 427 -38.30 -25.95 56.70
CA ARG A 427 -37.67 -26.28 57.99
C ARG A 427 -38.20 -25.41 59.09
N LEU A 428 -38.36 -26.01 60.30
CA LEU A 428 -38.87 -25.32 61.50
C LEU A 428 -38.06 -24.04 61.86
N ALA A 429 -36.77 -24.00 61.56
CA ALA A 429 -35.94 -22.84 61.78
C ALA A 429 -36.39 -21.59 60.96
N ARG A 430 -37.16 -21.76 59.89
CA ARG A 430 -37.70 -20.67 59.06
C ARG A 430 -38.99 -20.04 59.61
N LEU A 431 -39.46 -20.53 60.71
CA LEU A 431 -40.66 -19.99 61.37
C LEU A 431 -40.36 -18.85 62.36
N THR A 432 -39.05 -18.44 62.45
CA THR A 432 -38.68 -17.33 63.33
C THR A 432 -38.97 -15.98 62.66
N SER A 433 -39.30 -14.95 63.49
CA SER A 433 -39.57 -13.60 63.00
C SER A 433 -38.46 -13.04 62.09
N LEU A 434 -37.20 -13.29 62.44
CA LEU A 434 -36.06 -12.84 61.62
C LEU A 434 -36.03 -13.46 60.21
N GLU A 435 -36.46 -14.72 60.08
CA GLU A 435 -36.52 -15.38 58.78
C GLU A 435 -37.77 -14.92 57.99
N ALA A 436 -38.90 -14.59 58.66
CA ALA A 436 -40.07 -13.97 58.03
C ALA A 436 -39.70 -12.61 57.43
N ASP A 437 -38.96 -11.76 58.16
CA ASP A 437 -38.47 -10.47 57.62
C ASP A 437 -37.56 -10.65 56.39
N LYS A 438 -36.69 -11.66 56.37
CA LYS A 438 -35.84 -11.98 55.21
C LYS A 438 -36.69 -12.42 53.99
N LEU A 439 -37.69 -13.28 54.17
CA LEU A 439 -38.57 -13.69 53.09
C LEU A 439 -39.39 -12.52 52.52
N GLN A 440 -39.85 -11.60 53.41
CA GLN A 440 -40.51 -10.38 53.00
C GLN A 440 -39.61 -9.45 52.21
N ALA A 441 -38.34 -9.29 52.63
CA ALA A 441 -37.33 -8.50 51.89
C ALA A 441 -37.02 -9.12 50.53
N GLU A 442 -36.79 -10.44 50.45
CA GLU A 442 -36.57 -11.18 49.21
C GLU A 442 -37.76 -11.02 48.25
N TYR A 443 -39.02 -11.13 48.77
CA TYR A 443 -40.23 -10.94 47.95
C TYR A 443 -40.30 -9.52 47.40
N GLY A 444 -39.97 -8.50 48.20
CA GLY A 444 -39.94 -7.10 47.77
C GLY A 444 -38.88 -6.81 46.71
N GLU A 445 -37.73 -7.45 46.80
CA GLU A 445 -36.68 -7.35 45.73
C GLU A 445 -37.12 -8.04 44.45
N LEU A 446 -37.73 -9.22 44.54
CA LEU A 446 -38.26 -9.93 43.40
C LEU A 446 -39.36 -9.13 42.66
N GLN A 447 -40.28 -8.50 43.41
CA GLN A 447 -41.32 -7.65 42.83
C GLN A 447 -40.74 -6.47 42.04
N ARG A 448 -39.68 -5.83 42.55
CA ARG A 448 -38.96 -4.77 41.86
C ARG A 448 -38.26 -5.30 40.58
N THR A 449 -37.64 -6.48 40.68
CA THR A 449 -37.03 -7.16 39.53
C THR A 449 -38.06 -7.52 38.47
N ILE A 450 -39.20 -8.11 38.85
CA ILE A 450 -40.31 -8.46 37.96
C ILE A 450 -40.85 -7.21 37.25
N ALA A 451 -41.05 -6.11 37.99
CA ALA A 451 -41.47 -4.84 37.41
C ALA A 451 -40.46 -4.28 36.38
N TYR A 452 -39.14 -4.35 36.72
CA TYR A 452 -38.09 -3.96 35.80
C TYR A 452 -38.04 -4.83 34.55
N LEU A 453 -38.08 -6.16 34.67
CA LEU A 453 -38.06 -7.08 33.53
C LEU A 453 -39.29 -6.89 32.62
N ASN A 454 -40.48 -6.71 33.21
CA ASN A 454 -41.69 -6.39 32.46
C ASN A 454 -41.54 -5.05 31.71
N SER A 455 -40.88 -4.06 32.30
CA SER A 455 -40.66 -2.77 31.65
C SER A 455 -39.75 -2.86 30.43
N ILE A 456 -38.76 -3.78 30.45
CA ILE A 456 -37.89 -4.06 29.26
C ILE A 456 -38.71 -4.72 28.16
N LEU A 457 -39.53 -5.70 28.48
CA LEU A 457 -40.34 -6.45 27.50
C LEU A 457 -41.45 -5.60 26.85
N SER A 458 -41.95 -4.57 27.55
CA SER A 458 -43.05 -3.72 27.09
C SER A 458 -42.61 -2.51 26.30
N ASP A 459 -41.32 -2.11 26.42
CA ASP A 459 -40.77 -0.90 25.80
C ASP A 459 -39.48 -1.21 25.00
N ARG A 460 -39.55 -1.13 23.67
CA ARG A 460 -38.40 -1.33 22.78
C ARG A 460 -37.28 -0.31 23.04
N GLY A 461 -37.61 0.92 23.40
CA GLY A 461 -36.62 1.93 23.75
C GLY A 461 -35.76 1.52 24.94
N LYS A 462 -36.42 0.92 25.96
CA LYS A 462 -35.75 0.38 27.14
C LYS A 462 -34.92 -0.85 26.81
N LEU A 463 -35.42 -1.74 25.96
CA LEU A 463 -34.68 -2.90 25.47
C LEU A 463 -33.36 -2.43 24.76
N LEU A 464 -33.48 -1.47 23.88
CA LEU A 464 -32.29 -0.89 23.19
C LEU A 464 -31.32 -0.19 24.15
N SER A 465 -31.84 0.47 25.22
CA SER A 465 -30.98 1.06 26.24
C SER A 465 -30.16 -0.03 26.96
N VAL A 466 -30.73 -1.17 27.31
CA VAL A 466 -30.01 -2.29 27.91
C VAL A 466 -28.92 -2.81 27.00
N ILE A 467 -29.21 -2.95 25.70
CA ILE A 467 -28.21 -3.36 24.70
C ILE A 467 -27.05 -2.37 24.62
N LYS A 468 -27.35 -1.06 24.59
CA LYS A 468 -26.32 0.00 24.59
C LYS A 468 -25.45 -0.05 25.85
N ASP A 469 -26.05 -0.17 27.02
CA ASP A 469 -25.31 -0.23 28.29
C ASP A 469 -24.35 -1.42 28.31
N GLU A 470 -24.79 -2.60 27.83
CA GLU A 470 -23.97 -3.80 27.76
C GLU A 470 -22.82 -3.66 26.74
N LEU A 471 -23.08 -3.06 25.58
CA LEU A 471 -22.07 -2.75 24.57
C LEU A 471 -21.03 -1.77 25.12
N GLN A 472 -21.48 -0.74 25.84
CA GLN A 472 -20.59 0.25 26.46
C GLN A 472 -19.66 -0.38 27.50
N LEU A 473 -20.17 -1.28 28.35
CA LEU A 473 -19.35 -2.03 29.30
C LEU A 473 -18.25 -2.86 28.63
N ILE A 474 -18.56 -3.50 27.48
CA ILE A 474 -17.57 -4.26 26.72
C ILE A 474 -16.54 -3.31 26.09
N ARG A 475 -17.00 -2.19 25.49
CA ARG A 475 -16.15 -1.16 24.94
C ARG A 475 -15.14 -0.66 25.98
N ASP A 476 -15.63 -0.19 27.14
CA ASP A 476 -14.78 0.41 28.18
C ASP A 476 -13.75 -0.57 28.75
N LYS A 477 -14.05 -1.88 28.69
CA LYS A 477 -13.17 -2.92 29.21
C LYS A 477 -12.13 -3.44 28.23
N TYR A 478 -12.42 -3.43 26.91
CA TYR A 478 -11.60 -4.13 25.91
C TYR A 478 -11.14 -3.26 24.76
N THR A 479 -11.53 -1.98 24.69
CA THR A 479 -11.04 -1.07 23.65
C THR A 479 -9.55 -0.85 23.81
N ASP A 480 -8.83 -0.96 22.68
CA ASP A 480 -7.43 -0.65 22.52
C ASP A 480 -7.24 0.34 21.36
N GLU A 481 -6.04 0.84 21.21
CA GLU A 481 -5.69 1.74 20.10
C GLU A 481 -5.74 1.03 18.74
N ARG A 482 -6.08 1.81 17.73
CA ARG A 482 -6.03 1.36 16.34
C ARG A 482 -4.58 1.02 15.95
N ARG A 483 -4.36 -0.15 15.37
CA ARG A 483 -3.06 -0.61 14.86
C ARG A 483 -2.79 -0.15 13.44
N THR A 484 -3.79 -0.21 12.56
CA THR A 484 -3.66 0.14 11.14
C THR A 484 -3.88 1.63 10.92
N GLU A 485 -2.91 2.31 10.34
CA GLU A 485 -3.01 3.70 9.93
C GLU A 485 -3.85 3.84 8.64
N ILE A 486 -4.61 4.92 8.51
CA ILE A 486 -5.35 5.25 7.29
C ILE A 486 -4.78 6.54 6.70
N SER A 487 -4.04 6.41 5.60
CA SER A 487 -3.49 7.54 4.87
C SER A 487 -4.49 8.06 3.85
N LEU A 488 -4.63 9.39 3.78
CA LEU A 488 -5.45 10.07 2.78
C LEU A 488 -4.76 10.14 1.41
N ILE A 489 -3.44 9.93 1.38
CA ILE A 489 -2.63 10.00 0.18
C ILE A 489 -2.80 8.68 -0.57
N TYR A 490 -3.48 8.72 -1.69
CA TYR A 490 -3.55 7.65 -2.67
C TYR A 490 -2.68 8.04 -3.86
N GLY A 491 -1.53 7.36 -4.01
CA GLY A 491 -0.69 7.43 -5.21
C GLY A 491 -0.49 6.01 -5.73
N GLU A 492 -1.01 5.68 -6.90
CA GLU A 492 -0.51 4.51 -7.61
C GLU A 492 0.98 4.77 -7.92
N ILE A 493 1.84 3.80 -7.64
CA ILE A 493 3.25 3.87 -8.00
C ILE A 493 3.33 3.73 -9.51
N ASP A 494 3.61 4.85 -10.18
CA ASP A 494 3.81 4.86 -11.63
C ASP A 494 5.16 4.21 -12.00
N TYR A 495 5.31 3.81 -13.26
CA TYR A 495 6.59 3.28 -13.74
C TYR A 495 7.72 4.32 -13.58
N GLU A 496 7.38 5.58 -13.69
CA GLU A 496 8.26 6.73 -13.50
C GLU A 496 8.86 6.79 -12.08
N ASP A 497 8.09 6.42 -11.05
CA ASP A 497 8.54 6.41 -9.64
C ASP A 497 9.60 5.34 -9.32
N LEU A 498 9.83 4.41 -10.25
CA LEU A 498 10.82 3.34 -10.14
C LEU A 498 12.19 3.70 -10.75
N ILE A 499 12.28 4.87 -11.36
CA ILE A 499 13.47 5.31 -12.08
C ILE A 499 14.23 6.33 -11.23
N PRO A 500 15.54 6.15 -11.02
CA PRO A 500 16.37 7.12 -10.32
C PRO A 500 16.34 8.49 -11.01
N LYS A 501 16.41 9.56 -10.22
CA LYS A 501 16.57 10.93 -10.70
C LYS A 501 18.06 11.21 -10.84
N ASP A 502 18.60 10.95 -12.02
CA ASP A 502 20.02 11.13 -12.32
C ASP A 502 20.20 12.13 -13.47
N ASP A 503 21.37 12.80 -13.47
CA ASP A 503 21.78 13.62 -14.60
C ASP A 503 22.32 12.74 -15.71
N MET A 504 21.71 12.87 -16.88
CA MET A 504 22.00 12.06 -18.04
C MET A 504 22.50 12.93 -19.20
N VAL A 505 23.40 12.38 -19.99
CA VAL A 505 23.75 12.94 -21.28
C VAL A 505 23.04 12.17 -22.38
N VAL A 506 22.21 12.86 -23.16
CA VAL A 506 21.55 12.30 -24.32
C VAL A 506 22.26 12.79 -25.57
N THR A 507 22.61 11.86 -26.46
CA THR A 507 23.28 12.19 -27.76
C THR A 507 22.39 11.75 -28.91
N LEU A 508 22.33 12.58 -29.94
CA LEU A 508 21.66 12.29 -31.21
C LEU A 508 22.71 12.38 -32.33
N SER A 509 22.86 11.34 -33.15
CA SER A 509 23.76 11.35 -34.28
C SER A 509 23.06 11.84 -35.57
N HIS A 510 23.85 12.21 -36.56
CA HIS A 510 23.38 12.70 -37.90
C HIS A 510 22.47 11.68 -38.61
N TYR A 511 22.76 10.39 -38.50
CA TYR A 511 21.91 9.33 -39.04
C TYR A 511 20.76 8.93 -38.09
N GLY A 512 20.52 9.69 -36.99
CA GLY A 512 19.37 9.54 -36.15
C GLY A 512 19.52 8.36 -35.14
N TYR A 513 20.72 8.09 -34.63
CA TYR A 513 20.90 7.19 -33.50
C TYR A 513 20.88 8.01 -32.20
N VAL A 514 20.09 7.55 -31.25
CA VAL A 514 19.93 8.18 -29.93
C VAL A 514 20.37 7.21 -28.83
N LYS A 515 21.01 7.73 -27.79
CA LYS A 515 21.34 7.01 -26.57
C LYS A 515 21.39 7.96 -25.39
N ARG A 516 21.23 7.42 -24.20
CA ARG A 516 21.52 8.11 -22.94
C ARG A 516 22.63 7.42 -22.17
N LEU A 517 23.35 8.17 -21.38
CA LEU A 517 24.36 7.66 -20.44
C LEU A 517 24.51 8.65 -19.27
N PRO A 518 24.96 8.17 -18.07
CA PRO A 518 25.19 9.04 -16.94
C PRO A 518 26.21 10.14 -17.26
N GLN A 519 25.98 11.36 -16.78
CA GLN A 519 26.87 12.51 -16.99
C GLN A 519 28.30 12.25 -16.51
N SER A 520 28.46 11.50 -15.42
CA SER A 520 29.76 11.12 -14.84
C SER A 520 30.65 10.30 -15.78
N THR A 521 30.10 9.77 -16.89
CA THR A 521 30.88 9.04 -17.91
C THR A 521 31.86 9.94 -18.67
N TYR A 522 31.63 11.27 -18.70
CA TYR A 522 32.49 12.24 -19.37
C TYR A 522 33.38 12.97 -18.34
N ARG A 523 34.70 12.68 -18.35
CA ARG A 523 35.68 13.34 -17.45
C ARG A 523 36.11 14.70 -18.01
N SER A 524 36.32 15.69 -17.13
CA SER A 524 36.85 17.00 -17.49
C SER A 524 38.27 16.88 -18.10
N GLN A 525 38.59 17.65 -19.12
CA GLN A 525 39.89 17.71 -19.77
C GLN A 525 40.35 19.15 -19.97
N HIS A 526 41.69 19.38 -19.97
CA HIS A 526 42.25 20.70 -20.25
C HIS A 526 42.08 21.09 -21.73
N ARG A 527 41.99 22.39 -21.99
CA ARG A 527 41.91 22.93 -23.36
C ARG A 527 43.09 22.44 -24.24
N GLY A 528 42.77 22.14 -25.50
CA GLY A 528 43.79 21.66 -26.48
C GLY A 528 44.07 20.15 -26.38
N GLY A 529 43.34 19.40 -25.55
CA GLY A 529 43.42 17.95 -25.47
C GLY A 529 42.93 17.26 -26.75
N LYS A 530 43.21 15.95 -26.91
CA LYS A 530 42.77 15.15 -28.07
C LYS A 530 41.32 14.68 -27.97
N GLY A 531 40.67 14.87 -26.84
CA GLY A 531 39.29 14.37 -26.62
C GLY A 531 39.22 12.85 -26.47
N ILE A 532 38.01 12.37 -26.13
CA ILE A 532 37.70 10.97 -25.96
C ILE A 532 36.60 10.59 -26.98
N SER A 533 36.71 9.45 -27.64
CA SER A 533 35.66 8.98 -28.56
C SER A 533 34.33 8.77 -27.79
N ALA A 534 33.31 9.47 -28.21
CA ALA A 534 32.00 9.44 -27.63
C ALA A 534 31.11 8.26 -28.12
N THR A 535 31.40 7.74 -29.30
CA THR A 535 30.61 6.68 -29.93
C THR A 535 31.45 5.94 -31.01
N GLY A 536 31.14 4.65 -31.21
CA GLY A 536 31.66 3.83 -32.29
C GLY A 536 30.79 3.99 -33.57
N LEU A 537 30.87 5.14 -34.21
CA LEU A 537 30.09 5.47 -35.41
C LEU A 537 30.66 4.80 -36.67
N ARG A 538 29.86 4.74 -37.77
CA ARG A 538 30.33 4.42 -39.12
C ARG A 538 31.17 5.58 -39.61
N GLU A 539 32.01 5.33 -40.63
CA GLU A 539 32.95 6.35 -41.23
C GLU A 539 32.28 7.68 -41.61
N GLU A 540 30.95 7.71 -41.87
CA GLU A 540 30.22 8.88 -42.28
C GLU A 540 29.19 9.42 -41.25
N ASP A 541 29.03 8.81 -40.04
CA ASP A 541 28.08 9.26 -39.01
C ASP A 541 28.83 10.04 -37.91
N TYR A 542 28.21 11.08 -37.37
CA TYR A 542 28.77 11.89 -36.27
C TYR A 542 27.69 12.33 -35.29
N VAL A 543 28.08 12.70 -34.07
CA VAL A 543 27.15 13.25 -33.06
C VAL A 543 26.76 14.66 -33.52
N GLU A 544 25.50 14.88 -33.81
CA GLU A 544 24.95 16.17 -34.21
C GLU A 544 24.51 17.02 -33.03
N GLN A 545 23.92 16.39 -32.00
CA GLN A 545 23.42 17.08 -30.82
C GLN A 545 23.76 16.31 -29.54
N ILE A 546 24.02 17.06 -28.46
CA ILE A 546 24.23 16.54 -27.13
C ILE A 546 23.52 17.44 -26.13
N PHE A 547 22.83 16.83 -25.16
CA PHE A 547 22.11 17.54 -24.11
C PHE A 547 22.34 16.89 -22.75
N THR A 548 22.54 17.72 -21.75
CA THR A 548 22.47 17.30 -20.34
C THR A 548 21.06 17.52 -19.85
N VAL A 549 20.43 16.49 -19.30
CA VAL A 549 19.01 16.44 -18.91
C VAL A 549 18.84 15.55 -17.69
N HIS A 550 17.79 15.78 -16.91
CA HIS A 550 17.43 14.82 -15.86
C HIS A 550 16.67 13.61 -16.45
N SER A 551 16.81 12.45 -15.82
CA SER A 551 16.19 11.21 -16.28
C SER A 551 14.67 11.31 -16.47
N HIS A 552 13.97 12.17 -15.72
CA HIS A 552 12.52 12.35 -15.77
C HIS A 552 12.04 13.48 -16.70
N ASP A 553 12.95 14.20 -17.33
CA ASP A 553 12.58 15.29 -18.24
C ASP A 553 11.91 14.76 -19.51
N ASP A 554 11.00 15.58 -20.05
CA ASP A 554 10.43 15.36 -21.37
C ASP A 554 11.40 15.84 -22.44
N LEU A 555 11.63 15.02 -23.44
CA LEU A 555 12.41 15.36 -24.61
C LEU A 555 11.46 15.59 -25.79
N LEU A 556 11.37 16.82 -26.25
CA LEU A 556 10.63 17.20 -27.44
C LEU A 556 11.52 17.06 -28.66
N PHE A 557 11.19 16.14 -29.54
CA PHE A 557 11.86 15.94 -30.81
C PHE A 557 11.10 16.68 -31.93
N PHE A 558 11.79 17.51 -32.66
CA PHE A 558 11.25 18.23 -33.81
C PHE A 558 11.76 17.61 -35.10
N THR A 559 10.93 17.62 -36.14
CA THR A 559 11.27 17.02 -37.40
C THR A 559 11.31 18.05 -38.51
N ASP A 560 11.97 17.68 -39.60
CA ASP A 560 12.03 18.44 -40.87
C ASP A 560 10.66 18.80 -41.45
N ARG A 561 9.61 18.02 -41.05
CA ARG A 561 8.20 18.30 -41.41
C ARG A 561 7.49 19.22 -40.43
N GLY A 562 8.18 19.78 -39.43
CA GLY A 562 7.62 20.68 -38.41
C GLY A 562 6.69 20.00 -37.43
N ARG A 563 6.85 18.69 -37.19
CA ARG A 563 6.15 17.93 -36.15
C ARG A 563 6.98 17.88 -34.87
N ALA A 564 6.31 17.70 -33.79
CA ALA A 564 6.94 17.46 -32.48
C ALA A 564 6.44 16.14 -31.89
N TYR A 565 7.37 15.40 -31.29
CA TYR A 565 7.13 14.16 -30.54
C TYR A 565 7.65 14.34 -29.11
N ASN A 566 7.03 13.68 -28.15
CA ASN A 566 7.47 13.70 -26.77
C ASN A 566 7.87 12.29 -26.32
N VAL A 567 9.05 12.19 -25.71
CA VAL A 567 9.58 10.97 -25.10
C VAL A 567 10.21 11.34 -23.76
N LYS A 568 10.01 10.54 -22.75
CA LYS A 568 10.73 10.70 -21.46
C LYS A 568 12.19 10.32 -21.63
N CYS A 569 13.11 11.05 -20.96
CA CYS A 569 14.54 10.74 -21.05
C CYS A 569 14.81 9.27 -20.68
N PHE A 570 14.14 8.73 -19.65
CA PHE A 570 14.32 7.34 -19.24
C PHE A 570 13.80 6.30 -20.25
N GLU A 571 12.94 6.66 -21.20
CA GLU A 571 12.48 5.78 -22.30
C GLU A 571 13.55 5.61 -23.39
N ILE A 572 14.55 6.50 -23.43
CA ILE A 572 15.69 6.34 -24.32
C ILE A 572 16.60 5.23 -23.77
N PRO A 573 16.96 4.21 -24.57
CA PRO A 573 17.80 3.14 -24.11
C PRO A 573 19.18 3.63 -23.65
N GLU A 574 19.60 3.14 -22.48
CA GLU A 574 20.96 3.38 -21.97
C GLU A 574 21.96 2.55 -22.75
N ALA A 575 23.10 3.15 -23.06
CA ALA A 575 24.13 2.49 -23.82
C ALA A 575 25.52 2.91 -23.33
N SER A 576 26.52 2.07 -23.55
CA SER A 576 27.90 2.42 -23.21
C SER A 576 28.41 3.61 -24.08
N ARG A 577 29.46 4.28 -23.60
CA ARG A 577 30.06 5.43 -24.30
C ARG A 577 30.40 5.14 -25.76
N THR A 578 30.94 3.96 -26.06
CA THR A 578 31.37 3.56 -27.42
C THR A 578 30.27 2.92 -28.25
N ALA A 579 29.11 2.58 -27.66
CA ALA A 579 28.01 2.01 -28.41
C ALA A 579 27.36 3.04 -29.35
N ARG A 580 26.84 2.59 -30.47
CA ARG A 580 26.13 3.45 -31.45
C ARG A 580 24.85 4.06 -30.89
N GLY A 581 24.14 3.36 -30.01
CA GLY A 581 22.81 3.71 -29.56
C GLY A 581 21.71 3.04 -30.39
N THR A 582 20.47 3.49 -30.20
CA THR A 582 19.27 2.97 -30.86
C THR A 582 18.80 3.92 -31.95
N ALA A 583 18.43 3.39 -33.12
CA ALA A 583 17.87 4.21 -34.16
C ALA A 583 16.59 4.92 -33.69
N ILE A 584 16.51 6.24 -33.90
CA ILE A 584 15.40 7.09 -33.41
C ILE A 584 14.03 6.62 -33.92
N VAL A 585 13.96 5.98 -35.09
CA VAL A 585 12.73 5.39 -35.63
C VAL A 585 12.17 4.22 -34.78
N ASN A 586 12.98 3.63 -33.88
CA ASN A 586 12.55 2.62 -32.93
C ASN A 586 12.02 3.24 -31.63
N VAL A 587 12.32 4.53 -31.40
CA VAL A 587 11.87 5.30 -30.23
C VAL A 587 10.65 6.14 -30.58
N LEU A 588 10.70 6.80 -31.77
CA LEU A 588 9.64 7.67 -32.26
C LEU A 588 8.91 7.03 -33.43
N PRO A 589 7.58 7.13 -33.52
CA PRO A 589 6.80 6.65 -34.65
C PRO A 589 6.87 7.64 -35.85
N LEU A 590 8.07 7.79 -36.44
CA LEU A 590 8.31 8.68 -37.57
C LEU A 590 7.68 8.15 -38.86
N GLU A 591 7.22 9.05 -39.70
CA GLU A 591 6.74 8.70 -41.03
C GLU A 591 7.94 8.38 -42.00
N ALA A 592 7.68 7.65 -43.08
CA ALA A 592 8.73 7.31 -44.04
C ALA A 592 9.39 8.57 -44.62
N GLY A 593 10.70 8.69 -44.46
CA GLY A 593 11.49 9.83 -44.92
C GLY A 593 11.45 11.07 -44.02
N GLU A 594 10.79 11.03 -42.84
CA GLU A 594 10.81 12.10 -41.84
C GLU A 594 12.11 12.02 -41.02
N LYS A 595 12.78 13.16 -40.87
CA LYS A 595 14.06 13.27 -40.12
C LYS A 595 13.90 14.16 -38.89
N VAL A 596 14.54 13.78 -37.80
CA VAL A 596 14.66 14.63 -36.63
C VAL A 596 15.67 15.72 -36.90
N THR A 597 15.28 16.97 -36.72
CA THR A 597 16.09 18.18 -36.92
C THR A 597 16.51 18.84 -35.62
N GLY A 598 15.94 18.44 -34.48
CA GLY A 598 16.31 18.98 -33.21
C GLY A 598 15.62 18.27 -32.04
N MET A 599 16.26 18.26 -30.88
CA MET A 599 15.78 17.75 -29.63
C MET A 599 15.85 18.85 -28.57
N ILE A 600 14.80 19.01 -27.77
CA ILE A 600 14.69 20.05 -26.76
C ILE A 600 14.29 19.40 -25.43
N PRO A 601 15.10 19.51 -24.38
CA PRO A 601 14.70 19.09 -23.06
C PRO A 601 13.68 20.06 -22.49
N VAL A 602 12.63 19.50 -21.88
CA VAL A 602 11.58 20.25 -21.19
C VAL A 602 11.48 19.72 -19.77
N PRO A 603 11.85 20.51 -18.75
CA PRO A 603 11.71 20.13 -17.35
C PRO A 603 10.26 19.77 -17.01
N LYS A 604 10.06 18.83 -16.07
CA LYS A 604 8.73 18.37 -15.66
C LYS A 604 7.95 19.45 -14.91
N GLU A 605 8.63 20.31 -14.19
CA GLU A 605 8.10 21.39 -13.38
C GLU A 605 7.96 22.67 -14.20
N ASP A 606 6.99 23.54 -13.97
CA ASP A 606 6.79 24.88 -14.56
C ASP A 606 6.24 25.01 -15.99
N ARG A 607 5.37 24.11 -16.42
CA ARG A 607 4.75 24.26 -17.78
C ARG A 607 3.70 25.37 -17.92
N GLU A 608 3.27 26.01 -16.84
CA GLU A 608 2.10 26.90 -16.89
C GLU A 608 2.41 28.32 -17.34
N THR A 609 3.61 28.81 -17.07
CA THR A 609 4.04 30.17 -17.38
C THR A 609 5.06 30.26 -18.51
N GLN A 610 5.58 29.13 -18.97
CA GLN A 610 6.69 29.06 -19.90
C GLN A 610 6.28 29.11 -21.37
N TYR A 611 7.23 29.54 -22.20
CA TYR A 611 7.09 29.63 -23.64
C TYR A 611 8.22 28.88 -24.32
N LEU A 612 7.92 28.33 -25.48
CA LEU A 612 8.90 27.76 -26.40
C LEU A 612 9.19 28.78 -27.51
N VAL A 613 10.42 29.26 -27.54
CA VAL A 613 10.90 30.14 -28.64
C VAL A 613 11.72 29.31 -29.60
N MET A 614 11.36 29.35 -30.87
CA MET A 614 11.93 28.55 -31.94
C MET A 614 12.47 29.46 -33.06
N ALA A 615 13.69 29.18 -33.54
CA ALA A 615 14.29 29.93 -34.67
C ALA A 615 14.55 29.01 -35.86
N THR A 616 14.38 29.54 -37.05
CA THR A 616 14.63 28.80 -38.30
C THR A 616 15.92 29.26 -38.97
N LYS A 617 16.51 28.39 -39.79
CA LYS A 617 17.71 28.62 -40.59
C LYS A 617 17.64 29.90 -41.43
N ASN A 618 16.48 30.20 -42.00
CA ASN A 618 16.23 31.39 -42.81
C ASN A 618 15.92 32.65 -41.99
N GLY A 619 16.14 32.64 -40.68
CA GLY A 619 16.05 33.80 -39.81
C GLY A 619 14.62 34.17 -39.39
N LEU A 620 13.69 33.23 -39.35
CA LEU A 620 12.39 33.40 -38.72
C LEU A 620 12.47 32.97 -37.24
N ILE A 621 11.65 33.59 -36.39
CA ILE A 621 11.54 33.27 -34.96
C ILE A 621 10.07 33.27 -34.54
N LYS A 622 9.73 32.42 -33.62
CA LYS A 622 8.35 32.21 -33.15
C LYS A 622 8.36 31.95 -31.64
N LYS A 623 7.35 32.44 -30.97
CA LYS A 623 7.06 32.19 -29.56
C LYS A 623 5.72 31.49 -29.41
N THR A 624 5.65 30.36 -28.69
CA THR A 624 4.43 29.59 -28.41
C THR A 624 4.39 29.19 -26.96
N SER A 625 3.21 29.29 -26.31
CA SER A 625 3.05 28.82 -24.93
C SER A 625 3.32 27.31 -24.84
N LEU A 626 4.08 26.87 -23.83
CA LEU A 626 4.40 25.46 -23.59
C LEU A 626 3.13 24.64 -23.27
N ARG A 627 2.05 25.27 -22.80
CA ARG A 627 0.73 24.65 -22.62
C ARG A 627 0.21 23.96 -23.89
N GLU A 628 0.52 24.49 -25.05
CA GLU A 628 0.09 23.90 -26.33
C GLU A 628 0.79 22.57 -26.66
N TYR A 629 1.86 22.22 -25.91
CA TYR A 629 2.62 20.98 -26.05
C TYR A 629 2.39 19.99 -24.89
N ARG A 630 1.37 20.21 -24.04
CA ARG A 630 1.05 19.35 -22.88
C ARG A 630 0.66 17.93 -23.27
N ASN A 631 -0.12 17.81 -24.33
CA ASN A 631 -0.73 16.54 -24.74
C ASN A 631 -0.26 16.16 -26.14
N ILE A 632 0.99 15.74 -26.25
CA ILE A 632 1.52 15.19 -27.48
C ILE A 632 1.13 13.71 -27.55
N ARG A 633 0.27 13.37 -28.48
CA ARG A 633 -0.09 11.97 -28.74
C ARG A 633 1.13 11.25 -29.32
N ARG A 634 1.18 9.94 -29.16
CA ARG A 634 2.27 9.10 -29.70
C ARG A 634 2.51 9.31 -31.20
N ALA A 635 1.48 9.71 -31.96
CA ALA A 635 1.57 10.04 -33.41
C ALA A 635 2.22 11.42 -33.71
N GLY A 636 2.65 12.16 -32.65
CA GLY A 636 3.19 13.51 -32.80
C GLY A 636 2.13 14.59 -33.10
N LEU A 637 2.57 15.86 -33.12
CA LEU A 637 1.73 17.01 -33.43
C LEU A 637 2.48 18.02 -34.30
N ILE A 638 1.75 18.92 -34.99
CA ILE A 638 2.34 20.04 -35.75
C ILE A 638 2.81 21.11 -34.76
N ALA A 639 4.13 21.40 -34.76
CA ALA A 639 4.78 22.37 -33.87
C ALA A 639 5.00 23.72 -34.56
N VAL A 640 5.40 23.72 -35.81
CA VAL A 640 5.66 24.92 -36.62
C VAL A 640 5.40 24.63 -38.10
N THR A 641 4.87 25.63 -38.82
CA THR A 641 4.77 25.55 -40.26
C THR A 641 6.05 26.17 -40.87
N LEU A 642 6.86 25.33 -41.48
CA LEU A 642 8.11 25.77 -42.15
C LEU A 642 7.84 26.22 -43.58
N LYS A 643 8.64 27.16 -44.07
CA LYS A 643 8.69 27.49 -45.52
C LYS A 643 9.45 26.42 -46.27
N GLU A 644 9.27 26.39 -47.57
CA GLU A 644 10.04 25.52 -48.48
C GLU A 644 11.54 25.79 -48.30
N ASN A 645 12.32 24.76 -48.10
CA ASN A 645 13.78 24.80 -47.83
C ASN A 645 14.18 25.54 -46.51
N ASP A 646 13.32 25.69 -45.55
CA ASP A 646 13.68 26.18 -44.21
C ASP A 646 13.74 25.02 -43.22
N LEU A 647 14.63 25.15 -42.22
CA LEU A 647 14.83 24.16 -41.15
C LEU A 647 14.70 24.82 -39.80
N LEU A 648 14.21 24.08 -38.81
CA LEU A 648 14.31 24.49 -37.40
C LEU A 648 15.75 24.36 -36.92
N ILE A 649 16.34 25.43 -36.36
CA ILE A 649 17.73 25.45 -35.87
C ILE A 649 17.81 25.12 -34.40
N GLY A 650 16.84 25.57 -33.66
CA GLY A 650 16.81 25.34 -32.23
C GLY A 650 15.55 25.90 -31.60
N ALA A 651 15.31 25.46 -30.38
CA ALA A 651 14.29 26.03 -29.50
C ALA A 651 14.85 26.20 -28.10
N VAL A 652 14.36 27.19 -27.41
CA VAL A 652 14.70 27.49 -26.02
C VAL A 652 13.44 27.66 -25.22
N LEU A 653 13.48 27.20 -23.97
CA LEU A 653 12.43 27.40 -23.00
C LEU A 653 12.62 28.77 -22.36
N THR A 654 11.54 29.53 -22.20
CA THR A 654 11.58 30.90 -21.65
C THR A 654 10.40 31.18 -20.75
N GLU A 655 10.54 32.19 -19.87
CA GLU A 655 9.46 32.68 -19.02
C GLU A 655 8.62 33.78 -19.67
N GLY A 656 9.04 34.28 -20.83
CA GLY A 656 8.23 35.19 -21.64
C GLY A 656 8.67 36.64 -21.70
N ASP A 657 9.69 37.03 -20.93
CA ASP A 657 10.21 38.40 -20.78
C ASP A 657 11.75 38.49 -20.91
N GLY A 658 12.39 37.40 -21.25
CA GLY A 658 13.85 37.34 -21.38
C GLY A 658 14.40 38.08 -22.61
N GLU A 659 15.73 38.19 -22.68
CA GLU A 659 16.45 38.66 -23.88
C GLU A 659 16.92 37.46 -24.69
N ILE A 660 16.80 37.56 -25.99
CA ILE A 660 17.15 36.52 -26.94
C ILE A 660 18.35 36.96 -27.79
N MET A 661 19.28 36.04 -27.99
CA MET A 661 20.40 36.20 -28.92
C MET A 661 20.30 35.18 -30.06
N VAL A 662 20.42 35.69 -31.32
CA VAL A 662 20.44 34.85 -32.50
C VAL A 662 21.78 35.05 -33.23
N GLY A 663 22.52 33.93 -33.44
CA GLY A 663 23.81 33.91 -34.11
C GLY A 663 23.78 33.37 -35.52
N THR A 664 24.67 33.89 -36.39
CA THR A 664 24.77 33.44 -37.80
C THR A 664 26.10 32.81 -38.11
N ARG A 665 26.19 31.95 -39.08
CA ARG A 665 27.36 31.19 -39.51
C ARG A 665 28.54 32.10 -39.90
N TRP A 666 28.27 33.27 -40.49
CA TRP A 666 29.30 34.24 -40.84
C TRP A 666 29.62 35.24 -39.68
N GLY A 667 29.35 34.84 -38.46
CA GLY A 667 29.84 35.51 -37.26
C GLY A 667 29.13 36.82 -36.95
N LYS A 668 27.82 36.92 -37.20
CA LYS A 668 27.00 38.02 -36.72
C LYS A 668 26.04 37.51 -35.60
N ALA A 669 25.69 38.40 -34.71
CA ALA A 669 24.63 38.12 -33.73
C ALA A 669 23.73 39.33 -33.51
N ILE A 670 22.46 39.10 -33.26
CA ILE A 670 21.48 40.10 -32.84
C ILE A 670 20.91 39.74 -31.46
N ARG A 671 20.86 40.74 -30.59
CA ARG A 671 20.26 40.66 -29.24
C ARG A 671 19.03 41.53 -29.16
N PHE A 672 17.88 41.01 -28.70
CA PHE A 672 16.61 41.74 -28.61
C PHE A 672 15.73 41.12 -27.52
N MET A 673 14.72 41.90 -27.03
CA MET A 673 13.79 41.43 -26.03
C MET A 673 12.81 40.40 -26.60
N GLU A 674 12.52 39.36 -25.84
CA GLU A 674 11.52 38.33 -26.20
C GLU A 674 10.11 38.93 -26.34
N THR A 675 9.81 40.02 -25.63
CA THR A 675 8.54 40.75 -25.72
C THR A 675 8.30 41.33 -27.12
N ASP A 676 9.35 41.52 -27.95
CA ASP A 676 9.22 41.90 -29.37
C ASP A 676 8.59 40.79 -30.22
N ILE A 677 8.45 39.56 -29.65
CA ILE A 677 7.84 38.42 -30.32
C ILE A 677 6.46 38.17 -29.70
N ARG A 678 5.41 38.44 -30.44
CA ARG A 678 4.06 38.08 -30.01
C ARG A 678 3.88 36.56 -29.97
N ALA A 679 3.33 36.04 -28.83
CA ALA A 679 2.97 34.64 -28.75
C ALA A 679 1.95 34.24 -29.82
N SER A 680 2.16 33.11 -30.47
CA SER A 680 1.35 32.60 -31.58
C SER A 680 1.11 31.09 -31.42
N GLY A 681 0.02 30.61 -32.02
CA GLY A 681 -0.34 29.18 -31.97
C GLY A 681 0.67 28.29 -32.72
N ARG A 682 0.64 26.98 -32.42
CA ARG A 682 1.60 25.98 -32.92
C ARG A 682 1.83 25.99 -34.41
N ALA A 683 0.79 26.12 -35.22
CA ALA A 683 0.85 26.06 -36.67
C ALA A 683 1.30 27.37 -37.35
N SER A 684 1.76 28.39 -36.60
CA SER A 684 2.24 29.64 -37.20
C SER A 684 3.68 29.53 -37.74
N MET A 685 4.06 30.37 -38.76
CA MET A 685 5.40 30.40 -39.33
C MET A 685 6.41 31.27 -38.55
N GLY A 686 5.94 32.18 -37.73
CA GLY A 686 6.77 33.13 -36.98
C GLY A 686 7.05 34.42 -37.72
N VAL A 687 8.00 35.22 -37.20
CA VAL A 687 8.38 36.57 -37.69
C VAL A 687 9.89 36.64 -37.87
N ARG A 688 10.39 37.67 -38.59
CA ARG A 688 11.85 37.81 -38.85
C ARG A 688 12.60 38.15 -37.58
N SER A 689 13.65 37.36 -37.22
CA SER A 689 14.58 37.57 -36.11
C SER A 689 15.76 38.48 -36.52
N ILE A 690 16.47 38.14 -37.65
CA ILE A 690 17.65 38.82 -38.13
C ILE A 690 17.57 38.98 -39.66
N ARG A 691 18.20 40.03 -40.19
CA ARG A 691 18.38 40.20 -41.65
C ARG A 691 19.69 39.51 -42.05
N LEU A 692 19.55 38.37 -42.71
CA LEU A 692 20.68 37.58 -43.22
C LEU A 692 21.36 38.28 -44.42
N GLY A 693 22.67 38.06 -44.55
CA GLY A 693 23.46 38.36 -45.75
C GLY A 693 23.22 37.35 -46.88
N LYS A 694 23.83 37.56 -48.05
CA LYS A 694 23.82 36.56 -49.09
C LYS A 694 24.59 35.32 -48.63
N GLU A 695 24.00 34.15 -48.77
CA GLU A 695 24.56 32.86 -48.30
C GLU A 695 24.86 32.76 -46.82
N ASP A 696 24.23 33.61 -45.92
CA ASP A 696 24.31 33.51 -44.49
C ASP A 696 23.11 32.78 -43.93
N GLU A 697 23.27 32.06 -42.85
CA GLU A 697 22.25 31.28 -42.20
C GLU A 697 22.33 31.42 -40.68
N VAL A 698 21.20 31.27 -40.00
CA VAL A 698 21.18 31.19 -38.51
C VAL A 698 21.67 29.83 -38.08
N ILE A 699 22.59 29.82 -37.11
CA ILE A 699 23.17 28.59 -36.53
C ILE A 699 22.91 28.48 -35.02
N ALA A 700 22.49 29.55 -34.37
CA ALA A 700 22.33 29.56 -32.92
C ALA A 700 21.16 30.43 -32.49
N LEU A 701 20.45 29.92 -31.46
CA LEU A 701 19.45 30.61 -30.66
C LEU A 701 19.81 30.43 -29.20
N ALA A 702 19.98 31.51 -28.46
CA ALA A 702 20.27 31.46 -27.02
C ALA A 702 19.39 32.44 -26.22
N LEU A 703 19.02 32.04 -25.02
CA LEU A 703 18.43 32.94 -24.02
C LEU A 703 19.58 33.64 -23.28
N VAL A 704 19.46 34.92 -23.05
CA VAL A 704 20.46 35.71 -22.31
C VAL A 704 20.23 35.51 -20.83
N GLU A 705 21.25 35.02 -20.12
CA GLU A 705 21.25 34.78 -18.67
C GLU A 705 22.06 35.87 -17.96
N GLU A 706 21.67 36.24 -16.73
CA GLU A 706 22.41 37.25 -15.93
C GLU A 706 23.77 36.72 -15.54
N GLY A 707 24.83 37.50 -15.73
CA GLY A 707 26.19 37.08 -15.44
C GLY A 707 26.85 36.19 -16.51
N ALA A 708 26.09 35.70 -17.48
CA ALA A 708 26.63 34.84 -18.52
C ALA A 708 27.43 35.61 -19.59
N GLU A 709 28.39 34.92 -20.21
CA GLU A 709 29.22 35.40 -21.30
C GLU A 709 28.87 34.71 -22.63
N VAL A 710 29.10 35.43 -23.72
CA VAL A 710 28.88 34.88 -25.06
C VAL A 710 30.07 34.04 -25.49
N LEU A 711 29.93 32.73 -25.51
CA LEU A 711 30.92 31.82 -26.08
C LEU A 711 30.68 31.70 -27.59
N SER A 712 31.70 31.93 -28.37
CA SER A 712 31.71 31.74 -29.83
C SER A 712 32.78 30.72 -30.20
N VAL A 713 32.38 29.62 -30.86
CA VAL A 713 33.31 28.54 -31.27
C VAL A 713 33.18 28.35 -32.77
N SER A 714 34.34 28.27 -33.46
CA SER A 714 34.42 28.09 -34.91
C SER A 714 34.69 26.65 -35.34
N GLU A 715 34.35 26.28 -36.56
CA GLU A 715 34.48 24.93 -37.12
C GLU A 715 35.89 24.33 -36.97
N LEU A 716 36.97 25.18 -37.04
CA LEU A 716 38.36 24.72 -36.97
C LEU A 716 38.96 24.83 -35.53
N GLY A 717 38.12 24.80 -34.50
CA GLY A 717 38.54 24.63 -33.10
C GLY A 717 39.01 25.92 -32.39
N TYR A 718 38.73 27.09 -32.91
CA TYR A 718 39.00 28.36 -32.24
C TYR A 718 37.75 28.86 -31.53
N GLY A 719 37.91 29.32 -30.30
CA GLY A 719 36.81 29.85 -29.50
C GLY A 719 37.23 30.99 -28.60
N LYS A 720 36.24 31.70 -28.08
CA LYS A 720 36.45 32.80 -27.14
C LYS A 720 35.17 33.09 -26.36
N ARG A 721 35.33 33.62 -25.17
CA ARG A 721 34.24 34.23 -24.39
C ARG A 721 34.28 35.75 -24.61
N SER A 722 33.14 36.39 -24.59
CA SER A 722 32.99 37.85 -24.72
C SER A 722 31.89 38.33 -23.82
N GLY A 723 32.13 39.41 -23.09
CA GLY A 723 31.11 40.01 -22.21
C GLY A 723 29.85 40.42 -22.98
N LEU A 724 28.71 40.24 -22.38
CA LEU A 724 27.38 40.54 -22.93
C LEU A 724 27.20 42.04 -23.23
N ASP A 725 27.89 42.92 -22.47
CA ASP A 725 27.89 44.38 -22.65
C ASP A 725 28.40 44.80 -24.03
N LEU A 726 29.22 43.99 -24.68
CA LEU A 726 29.72 44.23 -26.04
C LEU A 726 28.65 44.02 -27.12
N PHE A 727 27.51 43.41 -26.77
CA PHE A 727 26.41 43.14 -27.71
C PHE A 727 25.23 44.01 -27.36
N ARG A 728 25.14 45.18 -28.00
CA ARG A 728 24.03 46.13 -27.78
C ARG A 728 22.67 45.51 -28.12
N GLY A 729 21.62 45.78 -27.30
CA GLY A 729 20.24 45.46 -27.65
C GLY A 729 19.78 46.17 -28.91
N GLN A 730 19.06 45.48 -29.78
CA GLN A 730 18.49 45.99 -31.04
C GLN A 730 17.05 45.53 -31.18
N ALA A 731 16.28 46.22 -32.03
CA ALA A 731 14.97 45.69 -32.43
C ALA A 731 15.18 44.47 -33.36
N ARG A 732 14.28 43.44 -33.21
CA ARG A 732 14.34 42.24 -34.08
C ARG A 732 14.28 42.58 -35.54
N GLY A 733 14.85 41.74 -36.40
CA GLY A 733 14.93 41.96 -37.86
C GLY A 733 16.02 42.93 -38.28
N GLY A 734 16.90 43.35 -37.36
CA GLY A 734 18.11 44.15 -37.67
C GLY A 734 19.20 43.33 -38.35
N LYS A 735 20.37 43.99 -38.67
CA LYS A 735 21.54 43.34 -39.32
C LYS A 735 22.47 42.64 -38.36
N GLY A 736 22.30 42.81 -37.03
CA GLY A 736 23.18 42.29 -35.99
C GLY A 736 24.55 42.94 -35.93
N VAL A 737 25.39 42.46 -35.05
CA VAL A 737 26.78 42.91 -34.80
C VAL A 737 27.75 41.74 -35.02
N LYS A 738 29.02 42.04 -35.34
CA LYS A 738 30.06 41.01 -35.53
C LYS A 738 30.43 40.36 -34.18
N THR A 739 30.47 39.02 -34.09
CA THR A 739 30.81 38.24 -32.90
C THR A 739 32.23 37.80 -32.83
N MET A 740 32.82 37.39 -33.94
CA MET A 740 34.17 36.83 -34.08
C MET A 740 34.81 37.27 -35.37
N SER A 741 36.16 37.38 -35.41
CA SER A 741 36.90 37.59 -36.68
C SER A 741 37.17 36.26 -37.34
N LEU A 742 36.38 35.95 -38.35
CA LEU A 742 36.51 34.73 -39.13
C LEU A 742 37.54 34.89 -40.25
N THR A 743 38.41 33.91 -40.36
CA THR A 743 39.47 33.86 -41.43
C THR A 743 39.55 32.41 -41.90
N GLY A 744 40.32 32.17 -42.97
CA GLY A 744 40.60 30.82 -43.45
C GLY A 744 41.22 29.88 -42.41
N LYS A 745 41.80 30.47 -41.33
CA LYS A 745 42.39 29.72 -40.22
C LYS A 745 41.37 29.30 -39.15
N THR A 746 40.32 30.06 -38.94
CA THR A 746 39.27 29.76 -37.97
C THR A 746 38.10 29.01 -38.58
N GLY A 747 37.85 29.18 -39.88
CA GLY A 747 36.61 28.69 -40.52
C GLY A 747 35.38 29.52 -40.13
N PRO A 748 34.20 29.14 -40.60
CA PRO A 748 32.89 29.67 -40.13
C PRO A 748 32.63 29.41 -38.65
N LEU A 749 31.63 30.06 -38.12
CA LEU A 749 31.16 29.81 -36.74
C LEU A 749 30.37 28.48 -36.70
N ALA A 750 30.71 27.59 -35.78
CA ALA A 750 30.00 26.32 -35.51
C ALA A 750 28.93 26.50 -34.46
N ALA A 751 29.26 27.23 -33.36
CA ALA A 751 28.31 27.43 -32.24
C ALA A 751 28.46 28.81 -31.61
N LEU A 752 27.34 29.29 -31.06
CA LEU A 752 27.28 30.49 -30.23
C LEU A 752 26.33 30.18 -29.06
N LEU A 753 26.80 30.25 -27.82
CA LEU A 753 25.99 29.96 -26.61
C LEU A 753 26.30 30.93 -25.49
N MET A 754 25.40 30.98 -24.51
CA MET A 754 25.65 31.67 -23.24
C MET A 754 26.28 30.67 -22.27
N VAL A 755 27.34 31.06 -21.55
CA VAL A 755 28.02 30.21 -20.57
C VAL A 755 28.33 31.02 -19.31
N GLN A 756 28.22 30.37 -18.14
CA GLN A 756 28.74 30.88 -16.90
C GLN A 756 30.22 30.49 -16.77
N PRO A 757 31.07 31.29 -16.11
CA PRO A 757 32.52 30.99 -15.96
C PRO A 757 32.74 29.63 -15.25
N GLU A 758 31.84 29.24 -14.36
CA GLU A 758 31.95 28.05 -13.51
C GLU A 758 31.46 26.78 -14.24
N GLU A 759 30.90 26.92 -15.43
CA GLU A 759 30.38 25.78 -16.19
C GLU A 759 31.45 25.11 -17.03
N ASP A 760 31.21 23.86 -17.40
CA ASP A 760 31.96 23.12 -18.38
C ASP A 760 31.23 23.16 -19.73
N ILE A 761 31.99 23.04 -20.80
CA ILE A 761 31.48 22.86 -22.16
C ILE A 761 31.92 21.52 -22.74
N MET A 762 31.03 20.92 -23.49
CA MET A 762 31.32 19.73 -24.29
C MET A 762 31.41 20.14 -25.77
N VAL A 763 32.55 19.87 -26.39
CA VAL A 763 32.82 20.23 -27.78
C VAL A 763 32.87 18.95 -28.62
N ILE A 764 32.13 18.90 -29.71
CA ILE A 764 31.92 17.72 -30.54
C ILE A 764 32.40 17.95 -31.95
N THR A 765 33.10 16.99 -32.52
CA THR A 765 33.58 17.00 -33.92
C THR A 765 32.80 15.96 -34.74
N ASP A 766 32.87 16.16 -36.09
CA ASP A 766 32.19 15.27 -37.06
C ASP A 766 32.78 13.85 -37.12
N ASP A 767 33.97 13.64 -36.58
CA ASP A 767 34.60 12.31 -36.41
C ASP A 767 34.17 11.61 -35.09
N GLY A 768 33.21 12.21 -34.35
CA GLY A 768 32.70 11.65 -33.08
C GLY A 768 33.60 11.86 -31.86
N THR A 769 34.64 12.70 -31.97
CA THR A 769 35.48 13.05 -30.84
C THR A 769 34.81 14.12 -29.98
N VAL A 770 34.73 13.89 -28.66
CA VAL A 770 34.14 14.81 -27.66
C VAL A 770 35.17 15.16 -26.61
N ILE A 771 35.30 16.45 -26.29
CA ILE A 771 36.08 16.92 -25.13
C ILE A 771 35.17 17.70 -24.19
N ARG A 772 35.50 17.62 -22.88
CA ARG A 772 34.94 18.47 -21.83
C ARG A 772 35.98 19.47 -21.38
N VAL A 773 35.64 20.76 -21.41
CA VAL A 773 36.58 21.86 -21.12
C VAL A 773 35.90 22.84 -20.18
N PRO A 774 36.52 23.20 -19.01
CA PRO A 774 36.00 24.27 -18.17
C PRO A 774 35.96 25.60 -18.95
N ALA A 775 34.79 26.28 -18.87
CA ALA A 775 34.58 27.51 -19.60
C ALA A 775 35.59 28.60 -19.21
N GLU A 776 35.97 28.67 -17.94
CA GLU A 776 36.96 29.63 -17.43
C GLU A 776 38.30 29.57 -18.13
N THR A 777 38.69 28.39 -18.65
CA THR A 777 39.97 28.21 -19.36
C THR A 777 39.99 28.84 -20.74
N ILE A 778 38.84 29.22 -21.27
CA ILE A 778 38.69 29.90 -22.55
C ILE A 778 38.78 31.38 -22.32
N ARG A 779 39.78 32.01 -22.94
CA ARG A 779 40.09 33.43 -22.73
C ARG A 779 38.93 34.35 -23.10
N GLN A 780 38.55 35.25 -22.20
CA GLN A 780 37.66 36.38 -22.48
C GLN A 780 38.35 37.43 -23.33
N THR A 781 37.73 37.83 -24.43
CA THR A 781 38.28 38.80 -25.37
C THR A 781 37.20 39.65 -26.02
N GLY A 782 37.62 40.78 -26.62
CA GLY A 782 36.70 41.66 -27.32
C GLY A 782 36.02 41.00 -28.54
N ARG A 783 34.86 41.51 -28.88
CA ARG A 783 33.94 40.98 -29.92
C ARG A 783 34.59 40.68 -31.28
N ALA A 784 35.56 41.50 -31.76
CA ALA A 784 36.22 41.34 -33.06
C ALA A 784 37.48 40.47 -33.05
N ALA A 785 37.85 39.85 -31.89
CA ALA A 785 39.04 38.98 -31.79
C ALA A 785 38.80 37.61 -32.48
N GLN A 786 39.89 36.92 -32.86
CA GLN A 786 39.87 35.56 -33.44
C GLN A 786 39.66 34.45 -32.39
N GLY A 787 39.91 34.74 -31.11
CA GLY A 787 39.87 33.74 -30.03
C GLY A 787 41.15 32.91 -29.90
N VAL A 788 41.10 31.90 -29.06
CA VAL A 788 42.14 30.92 -28.73
C VAL A 788 41.74 29.52 -29.24
N ARG A 789 42.68 28.60 -29.27
CA ARG A 789 42.38 27.23 -29.65
C ARG A 789 41.73 26.52 -28.45
N VAL A 790 40.47 26.14 -28.60
CA VAL A 790 39.69 25.37 -27.62
C VAL A 790 39.96 23.89 -27.79
N MET A 791 39.93 23.41 -29.02
CA MET A 791 40.18 22.01 -29.37
C MET A 791 41.15 21.93 -30.57
N LYS A 792 42.03 20.90 -30.57
CA LYS A 792 42.79 20.55 -31.76
C LYS A 792 41.99 19.58 -32.61
N VAL A 793 41.47 20.08 -33.72
CA VAL A 793 40.67 19.29 -34.67
C VAL A 793 41.64 18.51 -35.57
N SER A 794 41.34 17.26 -35.91
CA SER A 794 42.10 16.41 -36.82
C SER A 794 42.05 16.97 -38.27
N ASN A 795 43.02 16.59 -39.10
CA ASN A 795 42.98 17.02 -40.52
C ASN A 795 41.73 16.52 -41.23
N GLY A 796 40.90 17.43 -41.72
CA GLY A 796 39.67 17.15 -42.40
C GLY A 796 38.41 17.16 -41.54
N SER A 797 38.54 17.07 -40.20
CA SER A 797 37.44 17.15 -39.25
C SER A 797 37.09 18.60 -38.88
N ARG A 798 35.89 18.81 -38.38
CA ARG A 798 35.39 20.12 -37.95
C ARG A 798 34.49 19.97 -36.68
N ILE A 799 34.41 21.02 -35.90
CA ILE A 799 33.45 21.09 -34.81
C ILE A 799 32.03 21.25 -35.42
N VAL A 800 31.09 20.42 -34.95
CA VAL A 800 29.71 20.41 -35.41
C VAL A 800 28.72 20.92 -34.35
N ASP A 801 29.06 20.70 -33.05
CA ASP A 801 28.19 21.19 -31.95
C ASP A 801 29.00 21.48 -30.68
N VAL A 802 28.46 22.33 -29.83
CA VAL A 802 28.96 22.65 -28.48
C VAL A 802 27.80 22.75 -27.50
N ALA A 803 27.85 21.98 -26.40
CA ALA A 803 26.84 21.96 -25.34
C ALA A 803 27.42 22.43 -24.00
N ARG A 804 26.56 22.95 -23.12
CA ARG A 804 26.87 23.28 -21.71
C ARG A 804 26.80 22.01 -20.87
N ALA A 805 27.66 21.91 -19.82
CA ALA A 805 27.61 20.90 -18.80
C ALA A 805 27.81 21.56 -17.41
N MET A 806 27.14 21.04 -16.36
CA MET A 806 27.44 21.51 -15.00
C MET A 806 28.86 21.11 -14.62
N ALA A 807 29.59 21.98 -13.88
CA ALA A 807 30.89 21.63 -13.32
C ALA A 807 30.74 20.47 -12.32
N GLU A 808 31.68 19.53 -12.29
CA GLU A 808 31.74 18.53 -11.23
C GLU A 808 32.28 19.23 -9.97
N GLU A 809 31.54 19.18 -8.86
CA GLU A 809 32.05 19.55 -7.54
C GLU A 809 33.19 18.58 -7.21
N GLU A 810 34.45 19.10 -7.06
CA GLU A 810 35.52 18.33 -6.48
C GLU A 810 35.17 18.03 -5.02
N GLU A 811 34.71 16.82 -4.73
CA GLU A 811 34.76 16.28 -3.37
C GLU A 811 36.24 16.32 -2.94
N GLY A 812 36.56 17.24 -2.06
CA GLY A 812 37.91 17.38 -1.51
C GLY A 812 38.34 16.07 -0.86
N GLU A 813 39.16 15.29 -1.55
CA GLU A 813 39.99 14.27 -0.94
C GLU A 813 40.95 14.99 0.02
N SER A 814 40.59 14.97 1.31
CA SER A 814 41.56 15.23 2.36
C SER A 814 42.63 14.14 2.28
N LEU A 815 43.78 14.48 1.70
CA LEU A 815 44.99 13.66 1.77
C LEU A 815 45.29 13.36 3.24
N PRO A 816 45.54 12.10 3.62
CA PRO A 816 46.13 11.83 4.94
C PRO A 816 47.55 12.41 4.98
N GLU A 817 47.81 13.24 5.98
CA GLU A 817 49.16 13.68 6.29
C GLU A 817 50.10 12.48 6.48
N GLU A 818 51.15 12.41 5.67
CA GLU A 818 52.28 11.55 5.90
C GLU A 818 52.97 11.96 7.20
N ASN A 819 52.87 11.16 8.21
CA ASN A 819 53.77 11.21 9.36
C ASN A 819 54.68 9.98 9.35
N GLY A 820 55.93 10.25 9.09
CA GLY A 820 57.11 9.72 9.77
C GLY A 820 57.37 8.22 9.65
N MET A 821 58.41 7.90 8.91
CA MET A 821 59.16 6.65 8.97
C MET A 821 59.56 6.27 10.41
N GLU A 822 59.31 5.01 10.78
CA GLU A 822 60.24 4.23 11.62
C GLU A 822 60.25 2.79 11.10
N GLU A 823 61.44 2.38 10.68
CA GLU A 823 61.84 1.00 10.35
C GLU A 823 61.79 0.14 11.61
N THR A 824 61.18 -1.04 11.58
CA THR A 824 61.66 -2.18 12.36
C THR A 824 61.23 -3.51 11.71
N ASN A 825 62.24 -4.20 11.25
CA ASN A 825 62.50 -5.67 11.28
C ASN A 825 61.42 -6.74 11.13
N GLU A 826 61.68 -7.54 10.12
CA GLU A 826 61.24 -8.90 9.86
C GLU A 826 61.15 -9.82 11.08
N ILE A 827 60.07 -10.53 11.22
CA ILE A 827 60.02 -11.89 11.79
C ILE A 827 59.01 -12.74 10.98
N LEU A 828 59.51 -13.84 10.43
CA LEU A 828 58.80 -14.88 9.71
C LEU A 828 57.86 -15.65 10.67
N PRO A 829 56.69 -16.16 10.20
CA PRO A 829 55.85 -17.02 11.04
C PRO A 829 56.31 -18.49 11.00
N GLU A 830 56.33 -19.09 12.17
CA GLU A 830 56.43 -20.51 12.42
C GLU A 830 55.22 -21.29 11.97
N GLU A 831 55.47 -22.45 11.38
CA GLU A 831 54.51 -23.48 11.05
C GLU A 831 53.82 -24.11 12.29
N VAL A 832 52.51 -24.33 12.24
CA VAL A 832 51.74 -25.12 13.22
C VAL A 832 51.20 -26.36 12.52
N PRO A 833 51.34 -27.58 13.08
CA PRO A 833 51.17 -28.86 12.40
C PRO A 833 49.68 -29.27 12.36
N GLU A 834 49.34 -29.97 11.27
CA GLU A 834 48.11 -30.74 11.06
C GLU A 834 47.91 -31.78 12.16
N THR A 835 46.67 -31.84 12.70
CA THR A 835 46.22 -33.01 13.45
C THR A 835 45.01 -33.64 12.75
N ASP A 836 45.22 -34.83 12.26
CA ASP A 836 44.24 -35.85 11.86
C ASP A 836 43.16 -36.09 12.93
N TRP A 837 41.89 -36.09 12.50
CA TRP A 837 40.84 -36.83 13.19
C TRP A 837 40.14 -37.79 12.21
N GLN A 838 40.40 -39.04 12.46
CA GLN A 838 39.77 -40.20 11.82
C GLN A 838 38.31 -40.35 12.26
N ASP A 839 37.53 -40.88 11.32
CA ASP A 839 36.22 -41.48 11.47
C ASP A 839 36.10 -42.39 12.70
N ASP A 840 34.96 -42.29 13.39
CA ASP A 840 34.35 -43.46 14.04
C ASP A 840 32.82 -43.41 13.90
N THR A 841 32.32 -44.30 13.05
CA THR A 841 30.94 -44.77 12.97
C THR A 841 30.66 -45.75 14.11
N ALA A 842 29.47 -45.61 14.71
CA ALA A 842 28.60 -46.64 15.26
C ALA A 842 28.11 -46.34 16.70
N LEU A 843 26.88 -45.97 16.81
CA LEU A 843 25.77 -46.69 17.47
C LEU A 843 24.53 -45.76 17.56
#